data_877974e8c187202ef1847a0b8b4c4722
#
_entry.id   877974e8c187202ef1847a0b8b4c4722
#
_cell.length_a   1.000
_cell.length_b   1.000
_cell.length_c   1.000
_cell.angle_alpha   90.00
_cell.angle_beta   90.00
_cell.angle_gamma   90.00
#
_symmetry.space_group_name_H-M   'P 1'
#
loop_
_entity.id
_entity.type
_entity.pdbx_description
1 polymer ?
#
loop_
_entity_poly.entity_id
_entity_poly.type
_entity_poly.pdbx_seq_one_letter_code
_entity_poly.pdbx_strand_id
1 'polypeptide(L)'
;MIYIYSLYYSVICCVFIGYLLSFVPNNVDLAQYKQIIIPEVLAECKPERAENLQYYLLTILFPVLYLCFIFVFRKISKKSPMMFTEKKYSIWEFVSVFIVGILIILVLKKSDTPYDYINNYYCYGYGLPIWLLSALLIVFPLWLGNKTRRKTLCGIIYWMLAAAILVFAFVRISSKNYMATDDYYLTHHYYAWWYPIFKVSTGQTIGIDFNNIYGFYPYICVGVLKLLGGANQENAAILIASLLVIIGFCYYLFSFVFFKNKILAFIAATGACFLAPFDLFKNRFYIQYFPTRAIVPAVAMIMISVDYILKNNKAKSFFRVFACLVFAFGLFWNFESGIIGVIVWAGYIILEKAFDYGFDSKNLWMAIAKAIVTSVLSIAVFLITVEIITYQRAGKLIGKDEIFFGILTFEGKGFFLLPITFGVWILIIISFVSALNMLLPKLALAAEKGKKFDGDRQNLTALFTLAIIGFGAFSYFVGRSYPTNVFVLIYVSVLIVGLLIEAYYPQLKEQITLLKVKNNNRKLSAAHAVSISSKIIICMLVLGFSTSNAAMIMLDSLKNGANSTFDNYWVSDTKKDPDYTRINELAGEIKSWSEKENDGKNPRLLIYWAAFVNEINHEKTNYSACEQIDWFYYDNVKTYVDCINDDKTQAFVIDTQALSKISECCPDYWQEAVKNYRLAKVIKWDDISAPGEQEYYIFVPIQK
;
A
#
# COMPACT_ATOMS: atom_id res chain seq x y z
N MET A 1 15.79 10.19 30.73
CA MET A 1 14.95 9.42 31.66
C MET A 1 13.46 9.69 31.46
N ILE A 2 12.99 10.94 31.58
CA ILE A 2 11.55 11.27 31.45
C ILE A 2 10.93 10.66 30.19
N TYR A 3 11.55 10.86 29.05
CA TYR A 3 11.05 10.38 27.76
C TYR A 3 11.03 8.85 27.66
N ILE A 4 12.05 8.17 28.21
CA ILE A 4 12.08 6.70 28.24
C ILE A 4 10.99 6.15 29.16
N TYR A 5 10.86 6.69 30.37
CA TYR A 5 9.77 6.27 31.27
C TYR A 5 8.41 6.54 30.61
N SER A 6 8.21 7.71 30.00
CA SER A 6 6.97 8.03 29.31
C SER A 6 6.67 7.01 28.20
N LEU A 7 7.68 6.62 27.39
CA LEU A 7 7.54 5.60 26.37
C LEU A 7 7.13 4.25 26.98
N TYR A 8 7.85 3.76 28.00
CA TYR A 8 7.53 2.48 28.63
C TYR A 8 6.13 2.45 29.23
N TYR A 9 5.75 3.47 30.00
CA TYR A 9 4.42 3.53 30.60
C TYR A 9 3.33 3.62 29.53
N SER A 10 3.56 4.33 28.45
CA SER A 10 2.61 4.39 27.34
C SER A 10 2.44 3.03 26.67
N VAL A 11 3.54 2.33 26.41
CA VAL A 11 3.50 0.96 25.85
C VAL A 11 2.79 0.00 26.81
N ILE A 12 3.12 0.04 28.12
CA ILE A 12 2.45 -0.81 29.11
C ILE A 12 0.95 -0.52 29.17
N CYS A 13 0.55 0.75 29.18
CA CYS A 13 -0.87 1.12 29.13
C CYS A 13 -1.54 0.64 27.83
N CYS A 14 -0.90 0.79 26.68
CA CYS A 14 -1.42 0.28 25.42
C CYS A 14 -1.57 -1.24 25.43
N VAL A 15 -0.58 -1.98 25.94
CA VAL A 15 -0.67 -3.44 26.07
C VAL A 15 -1.83 -3.84 26.97
N PHE A 16 -1.98 -3.16 28.11
CA PHE A 16 -3.09 -3.42 29.06
C PHE A 16 -4.45 -3.09 28.44
N ILE A 17 -4.59 -1.94 27.76
CA ILE A 17 -5.82 -1.57 27.05
C ILE A 17 -6.10 -2.56 25.92
N GLY A 18 -5.09 -2.96 25.16
CA GLY A 18 -5.21 -3.98 24.11
C GLY A 18 -5.70 -5.31 24.67
N TYR A 19 -5.15 -5.73 25.82
CA TYR A 19 -5.63 -6.92 26.52
C TYR A 19 -7.10 -6.80 26.96
N LEU A 20 -7.52 -5.66 27.50
CA LEU A 20 -8.93 -5.43 27.83
C LEU A 20 -9.84 -5.46 26.59
N LEU A 21 -9.38 -4.88 25.49
CA LEU A 21 -10.15 -4.86 24.25
C LEU A 21 -10.24 -6.25 23.58
N SER A 22 -9.33 -7.17 23.88
CA SER A 22 -9.43 -8.56 23.40
C SER A 22 -10.64 -9.33 23.95
N PHE A 23 -11.25 -8.84 25.02
CA PHE A 23 -12.52 -9.37 25.54
C PHE A 23 -13.77 -8.82 24.84
N VAL A 24 -13.61 -7.84 23.93
CA VAL A 24 -14.74 -7.37 23.11
C VAL A 24 -15.18 -8.51 22.18
N PRO A 25 -16.44 -8.89 22.19
CA PRO A 25 -16.90 -9.98 21.35
C PRO A 25 -16.73 -9.68 19.86
N ASN A 26 -16.14 -10.61 19.16
CA ASN A 26 -16.08 -10.57 17.68
C ASN A 26 -17.42 -10.99 17.03
N ASN A 27 -18.43 -11.31 17.87
CA ASN A 27 -19.69 -11.83 17.41
C ASN A 27 -20.41 -10.81 16.52
N VAL A 28 -20.34 -11.05 15.24
CA VAL A 28 -21.29 -10.49 14.27
C VAL A 28 -22.32 -11.58 14.04
N ASP A 29 -23.58 -11.22 14.12
CA ASP A 29 -24.64 -12.13 13.73
C ASP A 29 -24.59 -12.31 12.21
N LEU A 30 -23.85 -13.31 11.76
CA LEU A 30 -23.74 -13.65 10.34
C LEU A 30 -25.09 -14.16 9.78
N ALA A 31 -26.05 -14.51 10.65
CA ALA A 31 -27.37 -14.95 10.21
C ALA A 31 -28.11 -13.85 9.43
N GLN A 32 -27.88 -12.59 9.77
CA GLN A 32 -28.45 -11.45 9.02
C GLN A 32 -27.98 -11.38 7.57
N TYR A 33 -26.82 -11.98 7.25
CA TYR A 33 -26.24 -11.99 5.90
C TYR A 33 -26.60 -13.21 5.07
N LYS A 34 -27.24 -14.23 5.66
CA LYS A 34 -27.60 -15.48 4.95
C LYS A 34 -28.47 -15.27 3.71
N GLN A 35 -29.24 -14.19 3.66
CA GLN A 35 -30.09 -13.87 2.51
C GLN A 35 -29.38 -12.98 1.48
N ILE A 36 -28.21 -12.45 1.83
CA ILE A 36 -27.45 -11.47 1.00
C ILE A 36 -26.23 -12.14 0.41
N ILE A 37 -25.53 -12.97 1.20
CA ILE A 37 -24.24 -13.58 0.88
C ILE A 37 -24.43 -15.06 0.62
N ILE A 38 -23.82 -15.58 -0.42
CA ILE A 38 -23.86 -17.02 -0.75
C ILE A 38 -23.20 -17.86 0.36
N PRO A 39 -23.66 -19.10 0.61
CA PRO A 39 -23.23 -19.90 1.77
C PRO A 39 -21.73 -20.16 1.86
N GLU A 40 -21.09 -20.44 0.72
CA GLU A 40 -19.64 -20.68 0.62
C GLU A 40 -18.85 -19.49 1.14
N VAL A 41 -19.18 -18.29 0.67
CA VAL A 41 -18.51 -17.05 1.04
C VAL A 41 -18.88 -16.62 2.47
N LEU A 42 -20.11 -16.88 2.90
CA LEU A 42 -20.54 -16.62 4.27
C LEU A 42 -19.71 -17.41 5.30
N ALA A 43 -19.30 -18.62 4.95
CA ALA A 43 -18.44 -19.45 5.81
C ALA A 43 -17.02 -18.88 5.97
N GLU A 44 -16.56 -18.06 5.03
CA GLU A 44 -15.27 -17.38 5.06
C GLU A 44 -15.33 -16.01 5.75
N CYS A 45 -16.51 -15.52 6.10
CA CYS A 45 -16.66 -14.28 6.84
C CYS A 45 -16.18 -14.43 8.28
N LYS A 46 -15.11 -13.74 8.64
CA LYS A 46 -14.50 -13.75 9.99
C LYS A 46 -14.31 -12.32 10.48
N PRO A 47 -15.39 -11.65 10.92
CA PRO A 47 -15.26 -10.27 11.40
C PRO A 47 -14.37 -10.19 12.62
N GLU A 48 -13.34 -9.33 12.57
CA GLU A 48 -12.34 -9.16 13.63
C GLU A 48 -12.45 -7.78 14.28
N ARG A 49 -13.65 -7.47 14.77
CA ARG A 49 -13.98 -6.17 15.38
C ARG A 49 -13.06 -5.78 16.52
N ALA A 50 -12.70 -6.76 17.36
CA ALA A 50 -11.83 -6.50 18.52
C ALA A 50 -10.44 -6.07 18.06
N GLU A 51 -9.87 -6.73 17.06
CA GLU A 51 -8.54 -6.44 16.52
C GLU A 51 -8.52 -5.09 15.81
N ASN A 52 -9.48 -4.81 14.95
CA ASN A 52 -9.63 -3.52 14.30
C ASN A 52 -9.79 -2.38 15.31
N LEU A 53 -10.66 -2.57 16.32
CA LEU A 53 -10.84 -1.58 17.38
C LEU A 53 -9.56 -1.36 18.19
N GLN A 54 -8.84 -2.42 18.54
CA GLN A 54 -7.54 -2.34 19.19
C GLN A 54 -6.58 -1.49 18.37
N TYR A 55 -6.45 -1.80 17.08
CA TYR A 55 -5.52 -1.09 16.21
C TYR A 55 -5.82 0.41 16.15
N TYR A 56 -7.04 0.79 15.78
CA TYR A 56 -7.41 2.20 15.63
C TYR A 56 -7.33 2.95 16.97
N LEU A 57 -7.81 2.35 18.04
CA LEU A 57 -7.79 3.00 19.36
C LEU A 57 -6.36 3.16 19.87
N LEU A 58 -5.51 2.14 19.79
CA LEU A 58 -4.14 2.19 20.26
C LEU A 58 -3.27 3.12 19.41
N THR A 59 -3.51 3.21 18.10
CA THR A 59 -2.82 4.16 17.22
C THR A 59 -3.08 5.62 17.62
N ILE A 60 -4.30 5.93 18.07
CA ILE A 60 -4.67 7.27 18.56
C ILE A 60 -4.19 7.47 20.02
N LEU A 61 -4.39 6.47 20.88
CA LEU A 61 -4.08 6.60 22.30
C LEU A 61 -2.59 6.65 22.58
N PHE A 62 -1.76 5.91 21.85
CA PHE A 62 -0.33 5.86 22.12
C PHE A 62 0.33 7.26 22.13
N PRO A 63 0.21 8.10 21.09
CA PRO A 63 0.81 9.43 21.11
C PRO A 63 0.21 10.34 22.22
N VAL A 64 -1.08 10.20 22.51
CA VAL A 64 -1.75 10.97 23.57
C VAL A 64 -1.21 10.56 24.94
N LEU A 65 -1.17 9.28 25.24
CA LEU A 65 -0.62 8.75 26.50
C LEU A 65 0.85 9.14 26.65
N TYR A 66 1.62 9.06 25.57
CA TYR A 66 3.03 9.41 25.59
C TYR A 66 3.23 10.88 25.95
N LEU A 67 2.49 11.79 25.35
CA LEU A 67 2.52 13.21 25.71
C LEU A 67 2.07 13.44 27.16
N CYS A 68 0.97 12.81 27.60
CA CYS A 68 0.49 12.90 28.98
C CYS A 68 1.56 12.45 29.98
N PHE A 69 2.20 11.31 29.76
CA PHE A 69 3.28 10.84 30.65
C PHE A 69 4.51 11.75 30.61
N ILE A 70 4.86 12.33 29.48
CA ILE A 70 5.93 13.34 29.41
C ILE A 70 5.61 14.50 30.35
N PHE A 71 4.41 15.06 30.33
CA PHE A 71 4.02 16.18 31.19
C PHE A 71 3.99 15.76 32.65
N VAL A 72 3.43 14.59 32.99
CA VAL A 72 3.37 14.04 34.35
C VAL A 72 4.79 13.86 34.93
N PHE A 73 5.66 13.15 34.20
CA PHE A 73 7.03 12.88 34.69
C PHE A 73 7.90 14.13 34.76
N ARG A 74 7.66 15.13 33.93
CA ARG A 74 8.30 16.43 34.03
C ARG A 74 7.88 17.14 35.34
N LYS A 75 6.60 17.10 35.68
CA LYS A 75 6.10 17.67 36.92
C LYS A 75 6.69 16.96 38.15
N ILE A 76 6.79 15.63 38.10
CA ILE A 76 7.42 14.80 39.15
C ILE A 76 8.92 15.10 39.24
N SER A 77 9.62 15.19 38.11
CA SER A 77 11.06 15.48 38.08
C SER A 77 11.44 16.81 38.74
N LYS A 78 10.56 17.82 38.63
CA LYS A 78 10.76 19.11 39.34
C LYS A 78 10.70 18.94 40.84
N LYS A 79 9.94 17.96 41.37
CA LYS A 79 9.81 17.67 42.78
C LYS A 79 10.85 16.67 43.32
N SER A 80 11.29 15.75 42.48
CA SER A 80 12.21 14.65 42.83
C SER A 80 13.28 14.42 41.77
N PRO A 81 14.29 15.28 41.65
CA PRO A 81 15.31 15.20 40.58
C PRO A 81 16.12 13.90 40.62
N MET A 82 16.34 13.30 41.79
CA MET A 82 17.14 12.07 41.93
C MET A 82 16.57 10.85 41.19
N MET A 83 15.27 10.81 40.91
CA MET A 83 14.66 9.71 40.15
C MET A 83 15.08 9.70 38.67
N PHE A 84 15.56 10.82 38.14
CA PHE A 84 15.77 11.02 36.69
C PHE A 84 17.24 11.35 36.38
N THR A 85 18.18 10.61 37.00
CA THR A 85 19.62 10.83 36.78
C THR A 85 20.07 10.32 35.41
N GLU A 86 21.07 10.98 34.82
CA GLU A 86 21.66 10.59 33.55
C GLU A 86 22.24 9.17 33.51
N LYS A 87 22.78 8.69 34.66
CA LYS A 87 23.29 7.33 34.79
C LYS A 87 22.21 6.27 34.61
N LYS A 88 21.00 6.50 35.15
CA LYS A 88 19.83 5.62 34.93
C LYS A 88 19.35 5.68 33.47
N TYR A 89 19.47 6.84 32.84
CA TYR A 89 19.12 7.00 31.43
C TYR A 89 19.89 6.03 30.52
N SER A 90 21.21 5.97 30.64
CA SER A 90 22.06 5.11 29.85
C SER A 90 21.73 3.62 29.96
N ILE A 91 21.38 3.17 31.17
CA ILE A 91 21.00 1.77 31.41
C ILE A 91 19.70 1.43 30.69
N TRP A 92 18.66 2.26 30.84
CA TRP A 92 17.37 2.00 30.23
C TRP A 92 17.40 2.14 28.71
N GLU A 93 18.20 3.01 28.19
CA GLU A 93 18.42 3.14 26.76
C GLU A 93 19.10 1.89 26.19
N PHE A 94 20.11 1.36 26.88
CA PHE A 94 20.75 0.09 26.51
C PHE A 94 19.76 -1.08 26.57
N VAL A 95 18.96 -1.16 27.63
CA VAL A 95 17.89 -2.18 27.76
C VAL A 95 16.91 -2.10 26.58
N SER A 96 16.53 -0.90 26.17
CA SER A 96 15.63 -0.72 25.01
C SER A 96 16.25 -1.28 23.72
N VAL A 97 17.51 -0.97 23.44
CA VAL A 97 18.23 -1.49 22.26
C VAL A 97 18.35 -3.01 22.31
N PHE A 98 18.64 -3.56 23.50
CA PHE A 98 18.73 -4.99 23.73
C PHE A 98 17.39 -5.70 23.49
N ILE A 99 16.28 -5.15 23.99
CA ILE A 99 14.91 -5.66 23.76
C ILE A 99 14.60 -5.66 22.25
N VAL A 100 14.90 -4.57 21.55
CA VAL A 100 14.70 -4.49 20.10
C VAL A 100 15.55 -5.54 19.37
N GLY A 101 16.81 -5.74 19.79
CA GLY A 101 17.67 -6.77 19.26
C GLY A 101 17.10 -8.19 19.46
N ILE A 102 16.59 -8.50 20.65
CA ILE A 102 15.91 -9.78 20.92
C ILE A 102 14.66 -9.93 20.06
N LEU A 103 13.83 -8.90 19.94
CA LEU A 103 12.64 -8.93 19.10
C LEU A 103 12.99 -9.19 17.63
N ILE A 104 14.04 -8.57 17.11
CA ILE A 104 14.54 -8.86 15.76
C ILE A 104 14.87 -10.33 15.62
N ILE A 105 15.66 -10.90 16.55
CA ILE A 105 16.06 -12.31 16.49
C ILE A 105 14.83 -13.23 16.59
N LEU A 106 13.88 -12.94 17.49
CA LEU A 106 12.68 -13.74 17.66
C LEU A 106 11.78 -13.69 16.41
N VAL A 107 11.62 -12.51 15.82
CA VAL A 107 10.85 -12.33 14.58
C VAL A 107 11.50 -13.11 13.44
N LEU A 108 12.80 -12.98 13.26
CA LEU A 108 13.54 -13.70 12.22
C LEU A 108 13.51 -15.23 12.41
N LYS A 109 13.47 -15.70 13.66
CA LYS A 109 13.45 -17.14 13.97
C LYS A 109 12.06 -17.78 13.88
N LYS A 110 10.99 -17.04 14.25
CA LYS A 110 9.62 -17.58 14.32
C LYS A 110 8.75 -17.27 13.11
N SER A 111 9.18 -16.39 12.25
CA SER A 111 8.40 -16.01 11.09
C SER A 111 8.75 -16.94 9.92
N ASP A 112 7.86 -17.86 9.60
CA ASP A 112 8.06 -18.82 8.51
C ASP A 112 8.26 -18.12 7.15
N THR A 113 7.57 -17.04 6.91
CA THR A 113 7.57 -16.32 5.63
C THR A 113 8.79 -15.41 5.39
N PRO A 114 9.28 -14.60 6.36
CA PRO A 114 10.53 -13.87 6.15
C PRO A 114 11.76 -14.78 6.09
N TYR A 115 11.71 -15.92 6.79
CA TYR A 115 12.79 -16.87 6.75
C TYR A 115 12.91 -17.52 5.36
N ASP A 116 11.80 -17.93 4.76
CA ASP A 116 11.75 -18.44 3.40
C ASP A 116 12.09 -17.36 2.37
N TYR A 117 11.59 -16.15 2.56
CA TYR A 117 11.91 -15.00 1.70
C TYR A 117 13.37 -14.60 1.83
N ILE A 118 13.91 -14.50 3.05
CA ILE A 118 15.32 -14.23 3.31
C ILE A 118 16.18 -15.42 2.88
N ASN A 119 15.77 -16.65 3.18
CA ASN A 119 16.50 -17.86 2.84
C ASN A 119 16.56 -18.08 1.32
N ASN A 120 15.45 -17.99 0.62
CA ASN A 120 15.42 -18.11 -0.84
C ASN A 120 16.18 -16.98 -1.53
N TYR A 121 16.26 -15.80 -0.91
CA TYR A 121 16.98 -14.64 -1.43
C TYR A 121 18.47 -14.68 -1.13
N TYR A 122 18.87 -15.15 0.07
CA TYR A 122 20.25 -15.12 0.56
C TYR A 122 20.97 -16.46 0.49
N CYS A 123 20.28 -17.57 0.35
CA CYS A 123 20.90 -18.89 0.25
C CYS A 123 21.57 -19.18 -1.11
N TYR A 124 21.39 -18.34 -2.12
CA TYR A 124 22.13 -18.43 -3.38
C TYR A 124 23.52 -17.75 -3.30
N GLY A 125 24.29 -18.02 -2.26
CA GLY A 125 25.72 -17.85 -2.19
C GLY A 125 26.30 -16.47 -1.94
N TYR A 126 25.66 -15.36 -2.42
CA TYR A 126 26.26 -14.02 -2.34
C TYR A 126 25.39 -12.98 -1.62
N GLY A 127 24.20 -13.32 -1.19
CA GLY A 127 23.26 -12.36 -0.61
C GLY A 127 23.71 -11.75 0.71
N LEU A 128 24.17 -12.56 1.66
CA LEU A 128 24.65 -12.09 2.96
C LEU A 128 25.89 -11.19 2.84
N PRO A 129 26.94 -11.56 2.07
CA PRO A 129 28.06 -10.66 1.83
C PRO A 129 27.67 -9.33 1.19
N ILE A 130 26.78 -9.34 0.19
CA ILE A 130 26.30 -8.11 -0.46
C ILE A 130 25.51 -7.25 0.53
N TRP A 131 24.67 -7.87 1.35
CA TRP A 131 23.95 -7.16 2.41
C TRP A 131 24.88 -6.48 3.41
N LEU A 132 25.84 -7.22 3.98
CA LEU A 132 26.80 -6.67 4.93
C LEU A 132 27.66 -5.57 4.29
N LEU A 133 28.10 -5.77 3.05
CA LEU A 133 28.84 -4.76 2.29
C LEU A 133 27.99 -3.50 2.08
N SER A 134 26.73 -3.65 1.69
CA SER A 134 25.80 -2.53 1.52
C SER A 134 25.59 -1.77 2.83
N ALA A 135 25.43 -2.47 3.95
CA ALA A 135 25.33 -1.87 5.27
C ALA A 135 26.59 -1.08 5.66
N LEU A 136 27.77 -1.64 5.39
CA LEU A 136 29.05 -0.98 5.64
C LEU A 136 29.25 0.25 4.74
N LEU A 137 28.84 0.17 3.47
CA LEU A 137 28.94 1.29 2.53
C LEU A 137 28.11 2.51 2.93
N ILE A 138 27.08 2.35 3.79
CA ILE A 138 26.31 3.46 4.34
C ILE A 138 27.17 4.39 5.24
N VAL A 139 28.27 3.90 5.80
CA VAL A 139 29.22 4.73 6.56
C VAL A 139 29.85 5.80 5.67
N PHE A 140 30.10 5.48 4.40
CA PHE A 140 30.74 6.39 3.46
C PHE A 140 29.94 7.70 3.20
N PRO A 141 28.65 7.68 2.91
CA PRO A 141 27.83 8.89 2.84
C PRO A 141 27.84 9.72 4.10
N LEU A 142 27.84 9.08 5.28
CA LEU A 142 27.88 9.77 6.56
C LEU A 142 29.21 10.52 6.75
N TRP A 143 30.31 9.92 6.29
CA TRP A 143 31.63 10.54 6.33
C TRP A 143 31.78 11.68 5.30
N LEU A 144 31.30 11.48 4.06
CA LEU A 144 31.37 12.47 2.98
C LEU A 144 30.41 13.66 3.17
N GLY A 145 29.25 13.45 3.74
CA GLY A 145 28.15 14.42 3.79
C GLY A 145 28.46 15.71 4.57
N ASN A 146 29.56 15.74 5.32
CA ASN A 146 30.00 16.92 6.08
C ASN A 146 30.86 17.93 5.29
N LYS A 147 31.24 17.64 4.04
CA LYS A 147 32.05 18.56 3.22
C LYS A 147 31.17 19.46 2.35
N THR A 148 30.83 20.62 2.88
CA THR A 148 29.85 21.60 2.36
C THR A 148 30.11 22.17 0.95
N ARG A 149 31.29 22.02 0.37
CA ARG A 149 31.66 22.62 -0.94
C ARG A 149 31.01 21.95 -2.18
N ARG A 150 30.31 20.81 -2.04
CA ARG A 150 29.80 20.03 -3.18
C ARG A 150 28.30 19.80 -3.19
N LYS A 151 27.50 20.59 -2.46
CA LYS A 151 26.04 20.37 -2.34
C LYS A 151 25.32 20.36 -3.68
N THR A 152 25.63 21.31 -4.57
CA THR A 152 25.01 21.43 -5.89
C THR A 152 25.35 20.23 -6.77
N LEU A 153 26.63 19.83 -6.82
CA LEU A 153 27.05 18.67 -7.58
C LEU A 153 26.40 17.38 -7.09
N CYS A 154 26.34 17.17 -5.76
CA CYS A 154 25.63 16.01 -5.18
C CYS A 154 24.16 16.02 -5.54
N GLY A 155 23.50 17.18 -5.61
CA GLY A 155 22.12 17.32 -6.05
C GLY A 155 21.92 16.97 -7.52
N ILE A 156 22.83 17.39 -8.40
CA ILE A 156 22.78 17.04 -9.82
C ILE A 156 22.95 15.53 -10.01
N ILE A 157 23.98 14.95 -9.39
CA ILE A 157 24.25 13.49 -9.46
C ILE A 157 23.05 12.69 -8.91
N TYR A 158 22.46 13.15 -7.79
CA TYR A 158 21.26 12.55 -7.24
C TYR A 158 20.15 12.43 -8.27
N TRP A 159 19.81 13.52 -8.96
CA TRP A 159 18.72 13.54 -9.92
C TRP A 159 19.06 12.79 -11.22
N MET A 160 20.32 12.80 -11.64
CA MET A 160 20.75 11.99 -12.80
C MET A 160 20.60 10.50 -12.53
N LEU A 161 21.03 10.03 -11.36
CA LEU A 161 20.91 8.62 -10.97
C LEU A 161 19.46 8.24 -10.70
N ALA A 162 18.68 9.09 -10.05
CA ALA A 162 17.25 8.87 -9.84
C ALA A 162 16.52 8.76 -11.18
N ALA A 163 16.77 9.66 -12.13
CA ALA A 163 16.19 9.59 -13.46
C ALA A 163 16.57 8.31 -14.20
N ALA A 164 17.83 7.91 -14.13
CA ALA A 164 18.29 6.65 -14.74
C ALA A 164 17.54 5.43 -14.19
N ILE A 165 17.35 5.36 -12.87
CA ILE A 165 16.59 4.27 -12.23
C ILE A 165 15.11 4.32 -12.62
N LEU A 166 14.50 5.50 -12.64
CA LEU A 166 13.09 5.65 -13.03
C LEU A 166 12.85 5.26 -14.49
N VAL A 167 13.75 5.66 -15.40
CA VAL A 167 13.70 5.25 -16.81
C VAL A 167 13.90 3.75 -16.95
N PHE A 168 14.88 3.17 -16.25
CA PHE A 168 15.10 1.73 -16.22
C PHE A 168 13.84 0.99 -15.77
N ALA A 169 13.24 1.39 -14.65
CA ALA A 169 12.02 0.79 -14.13
C ALA A 169 10.86 0.94 -15.13
N PHE A 170 10.69 2.12 -15.74
CA PHE A 170 9.65 2.35 -16.75
C PHE A 170 9.77 1.38 -17.93
N VAL A 171 10.95 1.31 -18.53
CA VAL A 171 11.19 0.44 -19.69
C VAL A 171 10.93 -1.03 -19.33
N ARG A 172 11.41 -1.46 -18.18
CA ARG A 172 11.23 -2.86 -17.73
C ARG A 172 9.78 -3.22 -17.43
N ILE A 173 9.03 -2.31 -16.83
CA ILE A 173 7.64 -2.56 -16.45
C ILE A 173 6.71 -2.43 -17.66
N SER A 174 6.92 -1.44 -18.52
CA SER A 174 6.07 -1.20 -19.70
C SER A 174 6.22 -2.25 -20.80
N SER A 175 7.33 -2.99 -20.81
CA SER A 175 7.56 -4.04 -21.81
C SER A 175 6.92 -5.38 -21.47
N LYS A 176 6.11 -5.47 -20.39
CA LYS A 176 5.56 -6.71 -19.90
C LYS A 176 4.15 -6.97 -20.37
N ASN A 177 3.86 -8.25 -20.59
CA ASN A 177 2.51 -8.74 -20.79
C ASN A 177 1.97 -9.38 -19.51
N TYR A 178 1.05 -8.72 -18.85
CA TYR A 178 0.50 -9.18 -17.57
C TYR A 178 -0.54 -10.30 -17.70
N MET A 179 -0.99 -10.60 -18.90
CA MET A 179 -1.87 -11.74 -19.18
C MET A 179 -1.08 -13.04 -19.38
N ALA A 180 0.21 -12.92 -19.62
CA ALA A 180 1.06 -13.98 -20.10
C ALA A 180 1.93 -14.60 -19.00
N THR A 181 1.35 -14.93 -17.85
CA THR A 181 2.09 -15.51 -16.73
C THR A 181 1.46 -16.82 -16.27
N ASP A 182 2.30 -17.84 -16.04
CA ASP A 182 1.90 -19.13 -15.43
C ASP A 182 1.52 -18.99 -13.95
N ASP A 183 1.70 -17.79 -13.36
CA ASP A 183 1.36 -17.56 -11.97
C ASP A 183 -0.09 -17.07 -11.85
N TYR A 184 -0.97 -17.96 -11.43
CA TYR A 184 -2.37 -17.64 -11.13
C TYR A 184 -2.52 -16.39 -10.26
N TYR A 185 -1.68 -16.23 -9.23
CA TYR A 185 -1.77 -15.06 -8.35
C TYR A 185 -1.53 -13.74 -9.08
N LEU A 186 -0.55 -13.70 -9.97
CA LEU A 186 -0.26 -12.50 -10.76
C LEU A 186 -1.39 -12.19 -11.72
N THR A 187 -1.81 -13.19 -12.49
CA THR A 187 -2.89 -13.04 -13.45
C THR A 187 -4.21 -12.67 -12.79
N HIS A 188 -4.55 -13.32 -11.67
CA HIS A 188 -5.74 -13.01 -10.87
C HIS A 188 -5.71 -11.56 -10.33
N HIS A 189 -4.60 -11.14 -9.73
CA HIS A 189 -4.49 -9.78 -9.19
C HIS A 189 -4.47 -8.71 -10.28
N TYR A 190 -3.87 -9.03 -11.41
CA TYR A 190 -3.93 -8.15 -12.59
C TYR A 190 -5.34 -8.09 -13.15
N TYR A 191 -6.02 -9.23 -13.29
CA TYR A 191 -7.40 -9.29 -13.75
C TYR A 191 -8.34 -8.48 -12.85
N ALA A 192 -8.24 -8.63 -11.54
CA ALA A 192 -9.02 -7.86 -10.57
C ALA A 192 -8.81 -6.33 -10.67
N TRP A 193 -7.66 -5.88 -11.16
CA TRP A 193 -7.39 -4.47 -11.44
C TRP A 193 -7.86 -4.06 -12.83
N TRP A 194 -7.66 -4.92 -13.84
CA TRP A 194 -7.96 -4.64 -15.23
C TRP A 194 -9.47 -4.72 -15.54
N TYR A 195 -10.15 -5.70 -15.00
CA TYR A 195 -11.54 -5.95 -15.25
C TYR A 195 -12.47 -4.74 -15.02
N PRO A 196 -12.40 -3.99 -13.90
CA PRO A 196 -13.18 -2.78 -13.73
C PRO A 196 -12.83 -1.69 -14.75
N ILE A 197 -11.56 -1.59 -15.18
CA ILE A 197 -11.14 -0.66 -16.23
C ILE A 197 -11.77 -1.05 -17.56
N PHE A 198 -11.74 -2.32 -17.91
CA PHE A 198 -12.36 -2.84 -19.13
C PHE A 198 -13.88 -2.57 -19.13
N LYS A 199 -14.59 -2.89 -18.06
CA LYS A 199 -16.04 -2.59 -17.92
C LYS A 199 -16.34 -1.10 -18.12
N VAL A 200 -15.60 -0.22 -17.47
CA VAL A 200 -15.79 1.23 -17.66
C VAL A 200 -15.49 1.65 -19.09
N SER A 201 -14.50 1.04 -19.75
CA SER A 201 -14.14 1.35 -21.14
C SER A 201 -15.23 0.95 -22.14
N THR A 202 -15.99 -0.09 -21.82
CA THR A 202 -17.14 -0.58 -22.62
C THR A 202 -18.45 0.15 -22.31
N GLY A 203 -18.43 1.12 -21.38
CA GLY A 203 -19.59 1.98 -21.10
C GLY A 203 -20.28 1.72 -19.76
N GLN A 204 -19.93 0.66 -19.04
CA GLN A 204 -20.54 0.32 -17.75
C GLN A 204 -20.16 1.33 -16.64
N THR A 205 -21.02 1.47 -15.65
CA THR A 205 -20.94 2.47 -14.59
C THR A 205 -20.77 1.80 -13.23
N ILE A 206 -19.71 2.16 -12.49
CA ILE A 206 -19.45 1.66 -11.14
C ILE A 206 -20.58 2.07 -10.19
N GLY A 207 -21.05 1.15 -9.38
CA GLY A 207 -22.12 1.33 -8.40
C GLY A 207 -23.54 1.26 -8.99
N ILE A 208 -23.67 1.10 -10.32
CA ILE A 208 -24.96 0.90 -11.01
C ILE A 208 -24.97 -0.43 -11.77
N ASP A 209 -23.96 -0.66 -12.63
CA ASP A 209 -23.88 -1.88 -13.45
C ASP A 209 -22.99 -2.94 -12.79
N PHE A 210 -22.06 -2.53 -11.96
CA PHE A 210 -21.19 -3.41 -11.18
C PHE A 210 -20.55 -2.66 -10.01
N ASN A 211 -20.09 -3.41 -9.00
CA ASN A 211 -19.39 -2.86 -7.85
C ASN A 211 -17.87 -3.01 -7.99
N ASN A 212 -17.11 -2.03 -7.47
CA ASN A 212 -15.66 -2.09 -7.42
C ASN A 212 -15.14 -1.83 -6.01
N ILE A 213 -14.42 -2.81 -5.45
CA ILE A 213 -13.88 -2.71 -4.09
C ILE A 213 -12.70 -1.73 -3.95
N TYR A 214 -12.06 -1.39 -5.06
CA TYR A 214 -10.86 -0.54 -5.05
C TYR A 214 -11.15 0.93 -5.37
N GLY A 215 -12.42 1.34 -5.44
CA GLY A 215 -12.83 2.73 -5.69
C GLY A 215 -13.08 3.04 -7.16
N PHE A 216 -12.95 4.33 -7.51
CA PHE A 216 -13.36 4.85 -8.83
C PHE A 216 -12.18 5.10 -9.79
N TYR A 217 -10.97 4.59 -9.46
CA TYR A 217 -9.78 4.70 -10.32
C TYR A 217 -10.02 4.27 -11.79
N PRO A 218 -10.91 3.33 -12.11
CA PRO A 218 -11.12 2.90 -13.49
C PRO A 218 -11.53 4.04 -14.42
N TYR A 219 -12.32 5.01 -13.94
CA TYR A 219 -12.69 6.18 -14.76
C TYR A 219 -11.48 7.00 -15.20
N ILE A 220 -10.51 7.17 -14.28
CA ILE A 220 -9.27 7.89 -14.55
C ILE A 220 -8.40 7.11 -15.51
N CYS A 221 -8.23 5.80 -15.23
CA CYS A 221 -7.44 4.91 -16.07
C CYS A 221 -7.98 4.87 -17.50
N VAL A 222 -9.29 4.75 -17.69
CA VAL A 222 -9.92 4.78 -19.02
C VAL A 222 -9.69 6.11 -19.72
N GLY A 223 -9.73 7.23 -18.99
CA GLY A 223 -9.40 8.55 -19.53
C GLY A 223 -7.97 8.61 -20.08
N VAL A 224 -7.00 8.11 -19.32
CA VAL A 224 -5.58 8.05 -19.73
C VAL A 224 -5.39 7.05 -20.87
N LEU A 225 -5.98 5.87 -20.80
CA LEU A 225 -5.88 4.84 -21.84
C LEU A 225 -6.45 5.31 -23.19
N LYS A 226 -7.52 6.10 -23.18
CA LYS A 226 -8.04 6.73 -24.40
C LYS A 226 -7.03 7.66 -25.07
N LEU A 227 -6.23 8.39 -24.26
CA LEU A 227 -5.15 9.24 -24.78
C LEU A 227 -3.98 8.42 -25.35
N LEU A 228 -3.79 7.19 -24.87
CA LEU A 228 -2.76 6.25 -25.37
C LEU A 228 -3.24 5.43 -26.58
N GLY A 229 -4.48 5.59 -27.03
CA GLY A 229 -5.00 4.87 -28.20
C GLY A 229 -6.04 3.78 -27.87
N GLY A 230 -6.43 3.62 -26.62
CA GLY A 230 -7.49 2.71 -26.20
C GLY A 230 -7.13 1.83 -25.01
N ALA A 231 -8.13 1.15 -24.47
CA ALA A 231 -7.96 0.20 -23.38
C ALA A 231 -7.54 -1.16 -23.95
N ASN A 232 -6.24 -1.40 -23.98
CA ASN A 232 -5.61 -2.66 -24.36
C ASN A 232 -4.43 -2.98 -23.44
N GLN A 233 -3.88 -4.19 -23.53
CA GLN A 233 -2.85 -4.69 -22.62
C GLN A 233 -1.53 -3.92 -22.72
N GLU A 234 -1.13 -3.50 -23.92
CA GLU A 234 0.09 -2.72 -24.11
C GLU A 234 -0.02 -1.35 -23.41
N ASN A 235 -1.13 -0.66 -23.60
CA ASN A 235 -1.41 0.62 -22.95
C ASN A 235 -1.60 0.47 -21.44
N ALA A 236 -2.15 -0.64 -20.98
CA ALA A 236 -2.25 -0.97 -19.55
C ALA A 236 -0.86 -1.13 -18.93
N ALA A 237 0.07 -1.82 -19.57
CA ALA A 237 1.45 -1.96 -19.10
C ALA A 237 2.16 -0.60 -19.02
N ILE A 238 1.98 0.27 -20.00
CA ILE A 238 2.49 1.65 -20.00
C ILE A 238 1.89 2.44 -18.83
N LEU A 239 0.58 2.32 -18.60
CA LEU A 239 -0.10 3.00 -17.50
C LEU A 239 0.42 2.54 -16.14
N ILE A 240 0.55 1.23 -15.93
CA ILE A 240 1.11 0.67 -14.69
C ILE A 240 2.54 1.16 -14.47
N ALA A 241 3.39 1.09 -15.49
CA ALA A 241 4.75 1.60 -15.43
C ALA A 241 4.80 3.08 -15.06
N SER A 242 3.94 3.89 -15.67
CA SER A 242 3.84 5.33 -15.38
C SER A 242 3.45 5.58 -13.92
N LEU A 243 2.44 4.89 -13.41
CA LEU A 243 1.98 5.05 -12.03
C LEU A 243 3.05 4.63 -11.02
N LEU A 244 3.76 3.52 -11.26
CA LEU A 244 4.84 3.04 -10.38
C LEU A 244 6.05 3.99 -10.42
N VAL A 245 6.38 4.53 -11.58
CA VAL A 245 7.44 5.54 -11.72
C VAL A 245 7.07 6.83 -11.01
N ILE A 246 5.80 7.25 -11.05
CA ILE A 246 5.32 8.40 -10.27
C ILE A 246 5.52 8.15 -8.78
N ILE A 247 5.19 6.95 -8.27
CA ILE A 247 5.43 6.59 -6.86
C ILE A 247 6.92 6.67 -6.54
N GLY A 248 7.78 6.08 -7.37
CA GLY A 248 9.24 6.17 -7.20
C GLY A 248 9.75 7.61 -7.21
N PHE A 249 9.26 8.44 -8.14
CA PHE A 249 9.58 9.87 -8.17
C PHE A 249 9.17 10.58 -6.88
N CYS A 250 8.01 10.24 -6.31
CA CYS A 250 7.56 10.79 -5.02
C CYS A 250 8.58 10.48 -3.91
N TYR A 251 9.10 9.25 -3.85
CA TYR A 251 10.09 8.86 -2.83
C TYR A 251 11.41 9.60 -3.03
N TYR A 252 11.89 9.74 -4.27
CA TYR A 252 13.10 10.51 -4.56
C TYR A 252 12.91 11.99 -4.22
N LEU A 253 11.81 12.62 -4.60
CA LEU A 253 11.55 14.02 -4.30
C LEU A 253 11.43 14.27 -2.80
N PHE A 254 10.67 13.46 -2.09
CA PHE A 254 10.53 13.53 -0.64
C PHE A 254 11.89 13.40 0.06
N SER A 255 12.67 12.39 -0.32
CA SER A 255 14.00 12.18 0.24
C SER A 255 14.96 13.31 -0.10
N PHE A 256 14.92 13.85 -1.33
CA PHE A 256 15.71 15.00 -1.71
C PHE A 256 15.40 16.24 -0.86
N VAL A 257 14.13 16.48 -0.58
CA VAL A 257 13.69 17.64 0.20
C VAL A 257 14.06 17.48 1.67
N PHE A 258 13.81 16.32 2.25
CA PHE A 258 13.83 16.15 3.70
C PHE A 258 15.14 15.61 4.28
N PHE A 259 15.95 14.92 3.50
CA PHE A 259 17.30 14.54 3.94
C PHE A 259 18.31 15.67 3.70
N LYS A 260 19.17 15.92 4.67
CA LYS A 260 20.30 16.83 4.54
C LYS A 260 21.43 16.21 3.72
N ASN A 261 21.68 14.92 3.95
CA ASN A 261 22.69 14.15 3.22
C ASN A 261 22.07 13.54 1.95
N LYS A 262 22.42 14.07 0.77
CA LYS A 262 21.83 13.67 -0.50
C LYS A 262 22.21 12.25 -0.94
N ILE A 263 23.35 11.74 -0.50
CA ILE A 263 23.78 10.38 -0.81
C ILE A 263 22.92 9.40 0.02
N LEU A 264 22.73 9.67 1.31
CA LEU A 264 21.85 8.87 2.17
C LEU A 264 20.40 8.94 1.69
N ALA A 265 19.94 10.12 1.25
CA ALA A 265 18.63 10.30 0.64
C ALA A 265 18.43 9.40 -0.58
N PHE A 266 19.43 9.36 -1.48
CA PHE A 266 19.42 8.51 -2.67
C PHE A 266 19.34 7.02 -2.30
N ILE A 267 20.18 6.59 -1.36
CA ILE A 267 20.22 5.20 -0.89
C ILE A 267 18.86 4.80 -0.30
N ALA A 268 18.28 5.63 0.58
CA ALA A 268 17.00 5.35 1.21
C ALA A 268 15.85 5.30 0.20
N ALA A 269 15.79 6.26 -0.73
CA ALA A 269 14.78 6.29 -1.78
C ALA A 269 14.89 5.09 -2.72
N THR A 270 16.11 4.73 -3.15
CA THR A 270 16.37 3.56 -3.99
C THR A 270 15.97 2.28 -3.27
N GLY A 271 16.38 2.11 -2.01
CA GLY A 271 15.97 0.97 -1.20
C GLY A 271 14.44 0.85 -1.05
N ALA A 272 13.75 1.97 -0.82
CA ALA A 272 12.30 2.00 -0.74
C ALA A 272 11.64 1.62 -2.08
N CYS A 273 12.16 2.12 -3.21
CA CYS A 273 11.66 1.79 -4.55
C CYS A 273 11.77 0.30 -4.86
N PHE A 274 12.91 -0.32 -4.57
CA PHE A 274 13.17 -1.71 -4.93
C PHE A 274 12.67 -2.74 -3.91
N LEU A 275 12.24 -2.33 -2.74
CA LEU A 275 11.54 -3.21 -1.79
C LEU A 275 10.01 -3.12 -1.90
N ALA A 276 9.48 -2.17 -2.67
CA ALA A 276 8.05 -1.98 -2.76
C ALA A 276 7.55 -1.77 -4.20
N PRO A 277 7.55 -0.54 -4.79
CA PRO A 277 6.90 -0.35 -6.10
C PRO A 277 7.66 -1.01 -7.26
N PHE A 278 8.97 -1.22 -7.13
CA PHE A 278 9.79 -1.86 -8.17
C PHE A 278 10.25 -3.27 -7.80
N ASP A 279 9.81 -3.78 -6.64
CA ASP A 279 10.03 -5.18 -6.26
C ASP A 279 9.07 -6.09 -7.03
N LEU A 280 9.40 -6.26 -8.28
CA LEU A 280 8.71 -7.17 -9.19
C LEU A 280 9.22 -8.60 -9.06
N PHE A 281 10.08 -8.87 -8.04
CA PHE A 281 11.01 -9.97 -8.09
C PHE A 281 10.53 -11.30 -7.64
N LYS A 282 9.72 -11.33 -6.65
CA LYS A 282 9.41 -12.61 -6.03
C LYS A 282 7.93 -12.78 -5.82
N ASN A 283 7.30 -13.24 -6.87
CA ASN A 283 6.08 -14.00 -6.77
C ASN A 283 4.80 -13.28 -6.39
N ARG A 284 4.72 -11.99 -6.30
CA ARG A 284 3.42 -11.42 -5.95
C ARG A 284 3.42 -9.90 -6.11
N PHE A 285 3.56 -9.48 -7.36
CA PHE A 285 3.21 -8.11 -7.71
C PHE A 285 1.75 -7.86 -7.36
N TYR A 286 1.55 -7.20 -6.26
CA TYR A 286 0.22 -6.92 -5.75
C TYR A 286 -0.28 -5.60 -6.33
N ILE A 287 -0.77 -5.66 -7.58
CA ILE A 287 -1.20 -4.47 -8.34
C ILE A 287 -2.32 -3.70 -7.64
N GLN A 288 -3.13 -4.36 -6.85
CA GLN A 288 -4.16 -3.74 -6.03
C GLN A 288 -3.58 -2.87 -4.91
N TYR A 289 -2.29 -3.05 -4.56
CA TYR A 289 -1.59 -2.19 -3.64
C TYR A 289 -0.66 -1.21 -4.37
N PHE A 290 0.25 -1.72 -5.20
CA PHE A 290 1.12 -0.93 -6.08
C PHE A 290 0.68 -1.09 -7.53
N PRO A 291 0.12 -0.07 -8.21
CA PRO A 291 0.06 1.34 -7.78
C PRO A 291 -1.20 1.75 -6.99
N THR A 292 -2.24 0.92 -6.93
CA THR A 292 -3.61 1.36 -6.62
C THR A 292 -3.76 2.05 -5.26
N ARG A 293 -3.27 1.44 -4.18
CA ARG A 293 -3.34 2.03 -2.82
C ARG A 293 -2.14 2.91 -2.48
N ALA A 294 -0.98 2.65 -3.07
CA ALA A 294 0.24 3.35 -2.69
C ALA A 294 0.40 4.74 -3.32
N ILE A 295 -0.30 5.02 -4.43
CA ILE A 295 -0.09 6.28 -5.16
C ILE A 295 -0.55 7.51 -4.36
N VAL A 296 -1.66 7.43 -3.63
CA VAL A 296 -2.17 8.59 -2.88
C VAL A 296 -1.27 8.97 -1.70
N PRO A 297 -0.81 8.03 -0.84
CA PRO A 297 0.22 8.33 0.16
C PRO A 297 1.52 8.89 -0.45
N ALA A 298 1.94 8.38 -1.60
CA ALA A 298 3.12 8.90 -2.29
C ALA A 298 2.90 10.34 -2.81
N VAL A 299 1.72 10.63 -3.37
CA VAL A 299 1.35 11.99 -3.78
C VAL A 299 1.30 12.93 -2.56
N ALA A 300 0.83 12.47 -1.40
CA ALA A 300 0.86 13.25 -0.17
C ALA A 300 2.29 13.65 0.23
N MET A 301 3.28 12.77 0.01
CA MET A 301 4.69 13.11 0.21
C MET A 301 5.15 14.26 -0.71
N ILE A 302 4.74 14.27 -1.99
CA ILE A 302 5.03 15.39 -2.92
C ILE A 302 4.35 16.67 -2.43
N MET A 303 3.07 16.62 -2.12
CA MET A 303 2.31 17.79 -1.69
C MET A 303 2.95 18.45 -0.47
N ILE A 304 3.38 17.65 0.53
CA ILE A 304 4.08 18.13 1.70
C ILE A 304 5.46 18.68 1.33
N SER A 305 6.20 18.02 0.44
CA SER A 305 7.52 18.47 0.00
C SER A 305 7.43 19.83 -0.70
N VAL A 306 6.46 20.01 -1.57
CA VAL A 306 6.25 21.28 -2.30
C VAL A 306 5.82 22.38 -1.34
N ASP A 307 4.83 22.14 -0.46
CA ASP A 307 4.40 23.16 0.53
C ASP A 307 5.52 23.56 1.48
N TYR A 308 6.39 22.60 1.86
CA TYR A 308 7.56 22.87 2.70
C TYR A 308 8.58 23.78 2.03
N ILE A 309 8.81 23.62 0.72
CA ILE A 309 9.77 24.44 -0.06
C ILE A 309 9.21 25.83 -0.36
N LEU A 310 7.89 25.97 -0.51
CA LEU A 310 7.25 27.23 -0.86
C LEU A 310 7.44 28.27 0.24
N LYS A 311 8.15 29.37 -0.11
CA LYS A 311 8.42 30.50 0.80
C LYS A 311 7.38 31.61 0.71
N ASN A 312 6.77 31.77 -0.47
CA ASN A 312 5.77 32.82 -0.71
C ASN A 312 4.41 32.43 -0.09
N ASN A 313 3.93 33.22 0.85
CA ASN A 313 2.68 32.95 1.57
C ASN A 313 1.44 32.90 0.65
N LYS A 314 1.38 33.73 -0.41
CA LYS A 314 0.26 33.71 -1.36
C LYS A 314 0.29 32.43 -2.19
N ALA A 315 1.46 32.05 -2.73
CA ALA A 315 1.65 30.79 -3.46
C ALA A 315 1.32 29.58 -2.58
N LYS A 316 1.77 29.60 -1.32
CA LYS A 316 1.48 28.56 -0.33
C LYS A 316 -0.02 28.43 -0.03
N SER A 317 -0.72 29.56 0.13
CA SER A 317 -2.17 29.55 0.34
C SER A 317 -2.93 29.00 -0.86
N PHE A 318 -2.57 29.39 -2.08
CA PHE A 318 -3.14 28.86 -3.31
C PHE A 318 -2.88 27.35 -3.43
N PHE A 319 -1.63 26.93 -3.20
CA PHE A 319 -1.24 25.53 -3.24
C PHE A 319 -2.03 24.67 -2.24
N ARG A 320 -2.33 25.19 -1.06
CA ARG A 320 -3.14 24.49 -0.05
C ARG A 320 -4.60 24.35 -0.45
N VAL A 321 -5.16 25.28 -1.19
CA VAL A 321 -6.49 25.12 -1.79
C VAL A 321 -6.44 24.09 -2.90
N PHE A 322 -5.41 24.11 -3.75
CA PHE A 322 -5.19 23.08 -4.77
C PHE A 322 -5.04 21.67 -4.15
N ALA A 323 -4.39 21.56 -2.99
CA ALA A 323 -4.25 20.30 -2.27
C ALA A 323 -5.61 19.66 -1.92
N CYS A 324 -6.65 20.46 -1.63
CA CYS A 324 -7.99 19.92 -1.39
C CYS A 324 -8.52 19.16 -2.62
N LEU A 325 -8.28 19.69 -3.82
CA LEU A 325 -8.68 19.01 -5.07
C LEU A 325 -7.86 17.74 -5.31
N VAL A 326 -6.54 17.80 -5.03
CA VAL A 326 -5.66 16.62 -5.16
C VAL A 326 -6.11 15.50 -4.22
N PHE A 327 -6.47 15.81 -2.98
CA PHE A 327 -6.94 14.80 -2.02
C PHE A 327 -8.37 14.35 -2.29
N ALA A 328 -9.24 15.20 -2.83
CA ALA A 328 -10.54 14.79 -3.36
C ALA A 328 -10.38 13.77 -4.50
N PHE A 329 -9.44 14.02 -5.41
CA PHE A 329 -9.06 13.10 -6.46
C PHE A 329 -8.45 11.80 -5.91
N GLY A 330 -7.66 11.88 -4.84
CA GLY A 330 -7.14 10.72 -4.10
C GLY A 330 -8.25 9.85 -3.50
N LEU A 331 -9.28 10.46 -2.89
CA LEU A 331 -10.47 9.77 -2.40
C LEU A 331 -11.25 9.11 -3.54
N PHE A 332 -11.35 9.79 -4.68
CA PHE A 332 -11.99 9.25 -5.87
C PHE A 332 -11.18 8.09 -6.46
N TRP A 333 -9.86 8.17 -6.47
CA TRP A 333 -9.00 7.09 -6.93
C TRP A 333 -9.20 5.82 -6.11
N ASN A 334 -8.99 5.90 -4.81
CA ASN A 334 -9.22 4.82 -3.85
C ASN A 334 -9.52 5.43 -2.48
N PHE A 335 -10.68 5.18 -1.93
CA PHE A 335 -11.15 5.84 -0.72
C PHE A 335 -10.25 5.53 0.50
N GLU A 336 -9.82 4.28 0.68
CA GLU A 336 -8.97 3.86 1.82
C GLU A 336 -7.65 4.63 1.86
N SER A 337 -6.94 4.66 0.73
CA SER A 337 -5.67 5.39 0.63
C SER A 337 -5.89 6.91 0.55
N GLY A 338 -7.01 7.36 0.01
CA GLY A 338 -7.41 8.76 -0.04
C GLY A 338 -7.58 9.37 1.34
N ILE A 339 -8.24 8.65 2.26
CA ILE A 339 -8.41 9.10 3.65
C ILE A 339 -7.05 9.24 4.36
N ILE A 340 -6.10 8.35 4.09
CA ILE A 340 -4.72 8.44 4.60
C ILE A 340 -4.07 9.74 4.13
N GLY A 341 -4.19 10.06 2.84
CA GLY A 341 -3.68 11.31 2.26
C GLY A 341 -4.27 12.55 2.94
N VAL A 342 -5.59 12.57 3.16
CA VAL A 342 -6.29 13.65 3.87
C VAL A 342 -5.78 13.81 5.30
N ILE A 343 -5.64 12.71 6.06
CA ILE A 343 -5.17 12.72 7.45
C ILE A 343 -3.72 13.21 7.53
N VAL A 344 -2.86 12.72 6.64
CA VAL A 344 -1.44 13.13 6.58
C VAL A 344 -1.32 14.62 6.31
N TRP A 345 -2.11 15.13 5.35
CA TRP A 345 -2.13 16.55 5.01
C TRP A 345 -2.65 17.43 6.14
N ALA A 346 -3.76 17.03 6.76
CA ALA A 346 -4.33 17.71 7.92
C ALA A 346 -3.33 17.76 9.09
N GLY A 347 -2.70 16.63 9.40
CA GLY A 347 -1.67 16.54 10.42
C GLY A 347 -0.46 17.42 10.13
N TYR A 348 -0.01 17.49 8.87
CA TYR A 348 1.08 18.36 8.45
C TYR A 348 0.76 19.85 8.66
N ILE A 349 -0.44 20.30 8.30
CA ILE A 349 -0.88 21.70 8.51
C ILE A 349 -0.84 22.03 10.02
N ILE A 350 -1.32 21.14 10.86
CA ILE A 350 -1.32 21.32 12.32
C ILE A 350 0.12 21.38 12.85
N LEU A 351 0.96 20.44 12.42
CA LEU A 351 2.37 20.37 12.84
C LEU A 351 3.16 21.62 12.46
N GLU A 352 2.99 22.11 11.23
CA GLU A 352 3.67 23.32 10.76
C GLU A 352 3.31 24.52 11.65
N LYS A 353 2.05 24.67 12.00
CA LYS A 353 1.59 25.74 12.89
C LYS A 353 2.09 25.56 14.32
N ALA A 354 2.17 24.34 14.80
CA ALA A 354 2.78 24.04 16.09
C ALA A 354 4.26 24.43 16.12
N PHE A 355 4.98 24.24 15.01
CA PHE A 355 6.38 24.71 14.90
C PHE A 355 6.51 26.24 14.84
N ASP A 356 5.57 26.93 14.19
CA ASP A 356 5.63 28.39 14.03
C ASP A 356 5.25 29.17 15.28
N TYR A 357 4.23 28.73 15.98
CA TYR A 357 3.60 29.48 17.08
C TYR A 357 3.69 28.78 18.43
N GLY A 358 4.28 27.58 18.48
CA GLY A 358 4.18 26.73 19.66
C GLY A 358 2.76 26.18 19.81
N PHE A 359 2.44 25.73 21.03
CA PHE A 359 1.10 25.25 21.35
C PHE A 359 0.22 26.38 21.94
N ASP A 360 0.35 27.62 21.38
CA ASP A 360 -0.61 28.67 21.69
C ASP A 360 -2.01 28.22 21.24
N SER A 361 -2.94 28.19 22.16
CA SER A 361 -4.27 27.62 21.97
C SER A 361 -5.03 28.22 20.79
N LYS A 362 -4.95 29.53 20.59
CA LYS A 362 -5.67 30.23 19.51
C LYS A 362 -5.16 29.81 18.12
N ASN A 363 -3.85 29.81 17.93
CA ASN A 363 -3.24 29.45 16.65
C ASN A 363 -3.38 27.96 16.34
N LEU A 364 -3.29 27.11 17.36
CA LEU A 364 -3.53 25.67 17.23
C LEU A 364 -4.98 25.38 16.85
N TRP A 365 -5.97 26.00 17.50
CA TRP A 365 -7.37 25.83 17.15
C TRP A 365 -7.68 26.32 15.72
N MET A 366 -7.07 27.43 15.28
CA MET A 366 -7.21 27.86 13.89
C MET A 366 -6.59 26.87 12.91
N ALA A 367 -5.46 26.22 13.25
CA ALA A 367 -4.86 25.19 12.41
C ALA A 367 -5.75 23.95 12.32
N ILE A 368 -6.29 23.50 13.47
CA ILE A 368 -7.22 22.37 13.52
C ILE A 368 -8.49 22.69 12.70
N ALA A 369 -9.07 23.89 12.88
CA ALA A 369 -10.24 24.30 12.10
C ALA A 369 -9.95 24.30 10.60
N LYS A 370 -8.80 24.83 10.15
CA LYS A 370 -8.38 24.79 8.75
C LYS A 370 -8.21 23.36 8.24
N ALA A 371 -7.58 22.50 9.03
CA ALA A 371 -7.41 21.09 8.69
C ALA A 371 -8.77 20.37 8.53
N ILE A 372 -9.70 20.62 9.44
CA ILE A 372 -11.07 20.08 9.34
C ILE A 372 -11.77 20.60 8.08
N VAL A 373 -11.75 21.93 7.85
CA VAL A 373 -12.40 22.52 6.67
C VAL A 373 -11.82 21.94 5.38
N THR A 374 -10.49 21.84 5.25
CA THR A 374 -9.86 21.26 4.05
C THR A 374 -10.22 19.79 3.87
N SER A 375 -10.29 19.01 4.95
CA SER A 375 -10.69 17.60 4.90
C SER A 375 -12.17 17.46 4.48
N VAL A 376 -13.06 18.23 5.07
CA VAL A 376 -14.49 18.22 4.71
C VAL A 376 -14.71 18.65 3.26
N LEU A 377 -13.99 19.67 2.79
CA LEU A 377 -14.08 20.12 1.40
C LEU A 377 -13.58 19.03 0.44
N SER A 378 -12.48 18.33 0.76
CA SER A 378 -11.99 17.23 -0.07
C SER A 378 -13.02 16.10 -0.16
N ILE A 379 -13.65 15.73 0.95
CA ILE A 379 -14.68 14.68 0.98
C ILE A 379 -15.93 15.16 0.19
N ALA A 380 -16.37 16.40 0.38
CA ALA A 380 -17.52 16.93 -0.34
C ALA A 380 -17.30 16.96 -1.86
N VAL A 381 -16.12 17.43 -2.30
CA VAL A 381 -15.75 17.42 -3.73
C VAL A 381 -15.71 16.00 -4.28
N PHE A 382 -15.17 15.04 -3.52
CA PHE A 382 -15.19 13.62 -3.89
C PHE A 382 -16.62 13.13 -4.11
N LEU A 383 -17.51 13.28 -3.12
CA LEU A 383 -18.88 12.80 -3.21
C LEU A 383 -19.63 13.43 -4.38
N ILE A 384 -19.52 14.76 -4.54
CA ILE A 384 -20.15 15.48 -5.66
C ILE A 384 -19.61 14.96 -7.01
N THR A 385 -18.30 14.69 -7.11
CA THR A 385 -17.69 14.18 -8.35
C THR A 385 -18.22 12.79 -8.70
N VAL A 386 -18.33 11.90 -7.72
CA VAL A 386 -18.90 10.56 -7.91
C VAL A 386 -20.33 10.64 -8.42
N GLU A 387 -21.17 11.46 -7.77
CA GLU A 387 -22.56 11.64 -8.17
C GLU A 387 -22.71 12.22 -9.58
N ILE A 388 -21.93 13.25 -9.92
CA ILE A 388 -21.95 13.85 -11.26
C ILE A 388 -21.59 12.82 -12.32
N ILE A 389 -20.50 12.06 -12.15
CA ILE A 389 -20.04 11.07 -13.12
C ILE A 389 -21.08 9.96 -13.27
N THR A 390 -21.62 9.45 -12.16
CA THR A 390 -22.62 8.38 -12.18
C THR A 390 -23.90 8.85 -12.87
N TYR A 391 -24.38 10.06 -12.54
CA TYR A 391 -25.57 10.62 -13.18
C TYR A 391 -25.38 10.85 -14.67
N GLN A 392 -24.22 11.38 -15.09
CA GLN A 392 -23.92 11.59 -16.51
C GLN A 392 -23.85 10.29 -17.31
N ARG A 393 -23.42 9.19 -16.69
CA ARG A 393 -23.24 7.89 -17.38
C ARG A 393 -24.50 7.03 -17.36
N ALA A 394 -25.21 7.00 -16.24
CA ALA A 394 -26.34 6.08 -16.02
C ALA A 394 -27.69 6.78 -15.82
N GLY A 395 -27.75 8.11 -15.75
CA GLY A 395 -28.98 8.84 -15.46
C GLY A 395 -29.54 8.62 -14.05
N LYS A 396 -28.75 8.01 -13.15
CA LYS A 396 -29.13 7.67 -11.77
C LYS A 396 -28.06 8.15 -10.81
N LEU A 397 -28.47 8.43 -9.55
CA LEU A 397 -27.53 8.69 -8.46
C LEU A 397 -27.03 7.36 -7.90
N ILE A 398 -25.81 7.35 -7.37
CA ILE A 398 -25.22 6.19 -6.72
C ILE A 398 -25.68 6.11 -5.26
N GLY A 399 -25.88 4.90 -4.74
CA GLY A 399 -26.16 4.69 -3.33
C GLY A 399 -24.92 4.83 -2.45
N LYS A 400 -25.12 5.12 -1.16
CA LYS A 400 -24.00 5.23 -0.20
C LYS A 400 -23.25 3.91 -0.02
N ASP A 401 -23.97 2.79 -0.10
CA ASP A 401 -23.38 1.46 0.11
C ASP A 401 -22.48 1.07 -1.06
N GLU A 402 -22.81 1.53 -2.27
CA GLU A 402 -21.98 1.35 -3.46
C GLU A 402 -20.77 2.28 -3.47
N ILE A 403 -20.90 3.52 -2.95
CA ILE A 403 -19.75 4.44 -2.80
C ILE A 403 -18.69 3.83 -1.87
N PHE A 404 -19.13 3.22 -0.76
CA PHE A 404 -18.25 2.66 0.27
C PHE A 404 -18.18 1.14 0.21
N PHE A 405 -18.51 0.54 -0.92
CA PHE A 405 -18.62 -0.92 -1.10
C PHE A 405 -17.42 -1.70 -0.59
N GLY A 406 -16.20 -1.26 -0.92
CA GLY A 406 -14.97 -1.92 -0.46
C GLY A 406 -14.88 -2.00 1.07
N ILE A 407 -15.07 -0.87 1.76
CA ILE A 407 -14.98 -0.82 3.22
C ILE A 407 -16.10 -1.63 3.87
N LEU A 408 -17.33 -1.47 3.40
CA LEU A 408 -18.49 -2.19 3.95
C LEU A 408 -18.37 -3.70 3.74
N THR A 409 -17.75 -4.14 2.65
CA THR A 409 -17.57 -5.55 2.35
C THR A 409 -16.47 -6.17 3.20
N PHE A 410 -15.28 -5.58 3.25
CA PHE A 410 -14.16 -6.15 3.98
C PHE A 410 -14.24 -5.88 5.49
N GLU A 411 -14.24 -4.63 5.91
CA GLU A 411 -14.26 -4.30 7.33
C GLU A 411 -15.63 -4.48 7.98
N GLY A 412 -16.71 -4.13 7.26
CA GLY A 412 -18.07 -4.22 7.79
C GLY A 412 -18.59 -5.65 7.94
N LYS A 413 -18.35 -6.50 6.94
CA LYS A 413 -18.86 -7.89 6.90
C LYS A 413 -17.78 -8.93 7.22
N GLY A 414 -16.51 -8.53 7.27
CA GLY A 414 -15.40 -9.43 7.62
C GLY A 414 -14.97 -10.39 6.52
N PHE A 415 -15.14 -10.00 5.25
CA PHE A 415 -14.69 -10.81 4.13
C PHE A 415 -13.17 -10.95 4.11
N PHE A 416 -12.69 -12.18 4.07
CA PHE A 416 -11.27 -12.54 3.97
C PHE A 416 -10.38 -11.90 5.04
N LEU A 417 -10.93 -11.56 6.20
CA LEU A 417 -10.13 -11.09 7.31
C LEU A 417 -9.29 -12.25 7.88
N LEU A 418 -8.06 -11.93 8.24
CA LEU A 418 -7.11 -12.89 8.81
C LEU A 418 -6.52 -12.28 10.08
N PRO A 419 -6.50 -13.03 11.21
CA PRO A 419 -5.97 -12.54 12.47
C PRO A 419 -4.48 -12.23 12.38
N ILE A 420 -4.05 -11.20 13.12
CA ILE A 420 -2.64 -10.85 13.23
C ILE A 420 -1.89 -11.92 14.00
N THR A 421 -0.92 -12.55 13.34
CA THR A 421 0.02 -13.49 13.95
C THR A 421 1.35 -12.81 14.23
N PHE A 422 2.18 -13.41 15.10
CA PHE A 422 3.51 -12.89 15.37
C PHE A 422 4.39 -12.88 14.11
N GLY A 423 4.97 -11.72 13.76
CA GLY A 423 5.74 -11.61 12.52
C GLY A 423 6.50 -10.29 12.33
N VAL A 424 6.96 -10.06 11.10
CA VAL A 424 7.79 -8.90 10.68
C VAL A 424 7.12 -7.54 10.92
N TRP A 425 5.80 -7.49 10.96
CA TRP A 425 5.05 -6.28 11.23
C TRP A 425 5.48 -5.57 12.53
N ILE A 426 5.96 -6.33 13.53
CA ILE A 426 6.47 -5.78 14.79
C ILE A 426 7.64 -4.83 14.53
N LEU A 427 8.56 -5.20 13.62
CA LEU A 427 9.71 -4.36 13.27
C LEU A 427 9.28 -3.09 12.53
N ILE A 428 8.24 -3.19 11.72
CA ILE A 428 7.65 -2.06 11.01
C ILE A 428 7.05 -1.08 12.01
N ILE A 429 6.22 -1.56 12.94
CA ILE A 429 5.65 -0.72 14.02
C ILE A 429 6.74 -0.10 14.88
N ILE A 430 7.80 -0.83 15.21
CA ILE A 430 8.95 -0.27 15.94
C ILE A 430 9.55 0.92 15.19
N SER A 431 9.64 0.89 13.86
CA SER A 431 10.14 2.02 13.08
C SER A 431 9.22 3.24 13.22
N PHE A 432 7.89 3.06 13.16
CA PHE A 432 6.91 4.14 13.31
C PHE A 432 6.94 4.73 14.72
N VAL A 433 6.98 3.87 15.74
CA VAL A 433 7.12 4.29 17.14
C VAL A 433 8.44 5.03 17.36
N SER A 434 9.53 4.60 16.72
CA SER A 434 10.82 5.29 16.78
C SER A 434 10.76 6.69 16.18
N ALA A 435 10.04 6.87 15.07
CA ALA A 435 9.79 8.19 14.48
C ALA A 435 9.01 9.10 15.45
N LEU A 436 7.95 8.59 16.06
CA LEU A 436 7.19 9.33 17.07
C LEU A 436 8.02 9.64 18.33
N ASN A 437 8.89 8.72 18.77
CA ASN A 437 9.79 8.94 19.90
C ASN A 437 10.84 10.04 19.63
N MET A 438 11.20 10.27 18.38
CA MET A 438 12.05 11.40 18.02
C MET A 438 11.28 12.73 18.00
N LEU A 439 10.00 12.71 17.68
CA LEU A 439 9.15 13.88 17.49
C LEU A 439 8.50 14.36 18.79
N LEU A 440 7.74 13.47 19.47
CA LEU A 440 6.86 13.85 20.58
C LEU A 440 7.57 14.52 21.75
N PRO A 441 8.78 14.07 22.19
CA PRO A 441 9.53 14.76 23.23
C PRO A 441 9.89 16.19 22.87
N LYS A 442 10.22 16.45 21.61
CA LYS A 442 10.59 17.78 21.14
C LYS A 442 9.38 18.70 21.05
N LEU A 443 8.24 18.17 20.63
CA LEU A 443 6.97 18.89 20.63
C LEU A 443 6.53 19.23 22.08
N ALA A 444 6.62 18.27 23.00
CA ALA A 444 6.30 18.51 24.42
C ALA A 444 7.19 19.60 25.03
N LEU A 445 8.47 19.61 24.69
CA LEU A 445 9.40 20.66 25.15
C LEU A 445 9.06 22.03 24.59
N ALA A 446 8.68 22.12 23.32
CA ALA A 446 8.26 23.36 22.69
C ALA A 446 6.96 23.89 23.32
N ALA A 447 6.00 22.99 23.57
CA ALA A 447 4.73 23.30 24.23
C ALA A 447 4.94 23.91 25.62
N GLU A 448 5.82 23.33 26.45
CA GLU A 448 6.09 23.81 27.80
C GLU A 448 6.75 25.19 27.80
N LYS A 449 7.62 25.48 26.84
CA LYS A 449 8.31 26.75 26.73
C LYS A 449 7.44 27.88 26.16
N GLY A 450 6.29 27.57 25.57
CA GLY A 450 5.39 28.52 24.92
C GLY A 450 6.07 29.32 23.79
N LYS A 451 7.17 28.80 23.23
CA LYS A 451 8.00 29.46 22.23
C LYS A 451 7.98 28.71 20.91
N LYS A 452 8.26 29.44 19.83
CA LYS A 452 8.55 28.87 18.52
C LYS A 452 9.54 27.72 18.64
N PHE A 453 9.27 26.63 17.91
CA PHE A 453 10.16 25.47 17.90
C PHE A 453 11.52 25.83 17.26
N ASP A 454 12.58 25.64 18.03
CA ASP A 454 13.95 25.84 17.61
C ASP A 454 14.68 24.51 17.51
N GLY A 455 14.45 23.80 16.42
CA GLY A 455 15.01 22.48 16.18
C GLY A 455 14.96 22.08 14.71
N ASP A 456 15.33 20.84 14.42
CA ASP A 456 15.38 20.28 13.07
C ASP A 456 13.97 20.01 12.54
N ARG A 457 13.28 21.05 12.07
CA ARG A 457 11.94 20.97 11.51
C ARG A 457 11.87 20.05 10.30
N GLN A 458 12.90 20.09 9.46
CA GLN A 458 12.98 19.30 8.23
C GLN A 458 12.87 17.80 8.52
N ASN A 459 13.75 17.29 9.39
CA ASN A 459 13.75 15.87 9.77
C ASN A 459 12.46 15.47 10.52
N LEU A 460 11.97 16.33 11.44
CA LEU A 460 10.77 16.03 12.22
C LEU A 460 9.49 16.03 11.37
N THR A 461 9.39 16.93 10.40
CA THR A 461 8.25 16.92 9.44
C THR A 461 8.25 15.63 8.64
N ALA A 462 9.41 15.18 8.17
CA ALA A 462 9.51 13.93 7.43
C ALA A 462 9.13 12.72 8.28
N LEU A 463 9.68 12.61 9.49
CA LEU A 463 9.37 11.51 10.41
C LEU A 463 7.88 11.47 10.77
N PHE A 464 7.26 12.62 10.99
CA PHE A 464 5.84 12.74 11.25
C PHE A 464 5.00 12.27 10.06
N THR A 465 5.31 12.78 8.87
CA THR A 465 4.63 12.41 7.63
C THR A 465 4.67 10.90 7.40
N LEU A 466 5.87 10.32 7.49
CA LEU A 466 6.07 8.89 7.29
C LEU A 466 5.39 8.05 8.38
N ALA A 467 5.41 8.49 9.63
CA ALA A 467 4.74 7.76 10.71
C ALA A 467 3.21 7.70 10.48
N ILE A 468 2.58 8.83 10.10
CA ILE A 468 1.14 8.84 9.82
C ILE A 468 0.81 7.99 8.58
N ILE A 469 1.59 8.10 7.49
CA ILE A 469 1.43 7.24 6.31
C ILE A 469 1.56 5.77 6.73
N GLY A 470 2.57 5.44 7.52
CA GLY A 470 2.82 4.08 7.99
C GLY A 470 1.65 3.52 8.81
N PHE A 471 1.21 4.23 9.83
CA PHE A 471 0.06 3.81 10.63
C PHE A 471 -1.23 3.76 9.80
N GLY A 472 -1.47 4.72 8.92
CA GLY A 472 -2.64 4.72 8.04
C GLY A 472 -2.64 3.51 7.10
N ALA A 473 -1.55 3.28 6.38
CA ALA A 473 -1.44 2.16 5.44
C ALA A 473 -1.40 0.78 6.13
N PHE A 474 -0.95 0.73 7.38
CA PHE A 474 -0.93 -0.49 8.18
C PHE A 474 -2.35 -1.02 8.49
N SER A 475 -3.38 -0.18 8.44
CA SER A 475 -4.78 -0.62 8.60
C SER A 475 -5.15 -1.73 7.62
N TYR A 476 -4.63 -1.68 6.39
CA TYR A 476 -4.82 -2.74 5.40
C TYR A 476 -4.24 -4.09 5.86
N PHE A 477 -3.07 -4.07 6.52
CA PHE A 477 -2.48 -5.28 7.08
C PHE A 477 -3.31 -5.81 8.26
N VAL A 478 -3.86 -4.94 9.10
CA VAL A 478 -4.69 -5.35 10.25
C VAL A 478 -5.91 -6.14 9.76
N GLY A 479 -6.62 -5.64 8.76
CA GLY A 479 -7.75 -6.36 8.21
C GLY A 479 -7.38 -7.63 7.44
N ARG A 480 -6.14 -7.73 6.92
CA ARG A 480 -5.71 -8.87 6.09
C ARG A 480 -4.26 -9.23 6.37
N SER A 481 -4.03 -9.86 7.52
CA SER A 481 -2.71 -10.13 8.11
C SER A 481 -1.90 -11.21 7.38
N TYR A 482 -2.03 -11.27 6.06
CA TYR A 482 -1.21 -12.15 5.26
C TYR A 482 0.24 -11.66 5.26
N PRO A 483 1.23 -12.53 5.54
CA PRO A 483 2.62 -12.12 5.73
C PRO A 483 3.20 -11.28 4.59
N THR A 484 2.81 -11.53 3.34
CA THR A 484 3.25 -10.74 2.19
C THR A 484 2.69 -9.32 2.18
N ASN A 485 1.56 -9.05 2.83
CA ASN A 485 0.98 -7.71 2.90
C ASN A 485 1.81 -6.75 3.77
N VAL A 486 2.68 -7.28 4.64
CA VAL A 486 3.62 -6.48 5.42
C VAL A 486 4.68 -5.82 4.54
N PHE A 487 5.12 -6.49 3.49
CA PHE A 487 6.18 -5.97 2.61
C PHE A 487 5.75 -4.72 1.85
N VAL A 488 4.45 -4.56 1.58
CA VAL A 488 3.94 -3.36 0.93
C VAL A 488 4.09 -2.09 1.78
N LEU A 489 4.38 -2.21 3.07
CA LEU A 489 4.58 -1.11 4.02
C LEU A 489 6.06 -0.83 4.31
N ILE A 490 6.96 -1.70 3.88
CA ILE A 490 8.38 -1.65 4.25
C ILE A 490 9.08 -0.38 3.74
N TYR A 491 8.60 0.21 2.63
CA TYR A 491 9.15 1.44 2.08
C TYR A 491 9.12 2.62 3.06
N VAL A 492 8.05 2.72 3.86
CA VAL A 492 7.92 3.75 4.89
C VAL A 492 9.00 3.55 5.95
N SER A 493 9.18 2.31 6.41
CA SER A 493 10.21 1.97 7.40
C SER A 493 11.62 2.24 6.89
N VAL A 494 11.91 1.95 5.62
CA VAL A 494 13.22 2.23 5.01
C VAL A 494 13.53 3.73 5.01
N LEU A 495 12.57 4.57 4.64
CA LEU A 495 12.73 6.03 4.66
C LEU A 495 12.88 6.55 6.11
N ILE A 496 12.09 6.05 7.06
CA ILE A 496 12.23 6.39 8.49
C ILE A 496 13.63 6.03 8.99
N VAL A 497 14.10 4.82 8.71
CA VAL A 497 15.41 4.33 9.14
C VAL A 497 16.53 5.21 8.60
N GLY A 498 16.46 5.61 7.33
CA GLY A 498 17.40 6.57 6.74
C GLY A 498 17.42 7.92 7.49
N LEU A 499 16.26 8.48 7.83
CA LEU A 499 16.14 9.71 8.60
C LEU A 499 16.64 9.56 10.05
N LEU A 500 16.43 8.40 10.67
CA LEU A 500 16.96 8.10 12.01
C LEU A 500 18.48 8.01 12.01
N ILE A 501 19.11 7.41 10.99
CA ILE A 501 20.57 7.43 10.82
C ILE A 501 21.06 8.88 10.77
N GLU A 502 20.42 9.72 9.95
CA GLU A 502 20.80 11.14 9.82
C GLU A 502 20.65 11.91 11.13
N ALA A 503 19.64 11.59 11.94
CA ALA A 503 19.39 12.22 13.23
C ALA A 503 20.34 11.73 14.33
N TYR A 504 20.71 10.45 14.34
CA TYR A 504 21.60 9.88 15.37
C TYR A 504 23.08 10.14 15.11
N TYR A 505 23.51 10.25 13.87
CA TYR A 505 24.93 10.41 13.53
C TYR A 505 25.58 11.66 14.15
N PRO A 506 24.98 12.85 14.12
CA PRO A 506 25.52 14.03 14.81
C PRO A 506 25.65 13.83 16.33
N GLN A 507 24.66 13.16 16.94
CA GLN A 507 24.66 12.86 18.38
C GLN A 507 25.82 11.91 18.73
N LEU A 508 26.06 10.88 17.91
CA LEU A 508 27.21 10.00 18.10
C LEU A 508 28.55 10.74 18.03
N LYS A 509 28.68 11.64 17.02
CA LYS A 509 29.88 12.47 16.87
C LYS A 509 30.14 13.35 18.09
N GLU A 510 29.09 13.92 18.65
CA GLU A 510 29.16 14.72 19.88
C GLU A 510 29.66 13.87 21.05
N GLN A 511 29.07 12.68 21.29
CA GLN A 511 29.46 11.79 22.38
C GLN A 511 30.93 11.31 22.21
N ILE A 512 31.36 10.98 21.00
CA ILE A 512 32.76 10.63 20.72
C ILE A 512 33.70 11.81 21.02
N THR A 513 33.28 13.04 20.74
CA THR A 513 34.07 14.23 21.04
C THR A 513 34.21 14.44 22.54
N LEU A 514 33.13 14.23 23.30
CA LEU A 514 33.13 14.28 24.76
C LEU A 514 34.02 13.22 25.40
N LEU A 515 34.14 12.05 24.78
CA LEU A 515 35.06 10.98 25.23
C LEU A 515 36.53 11.35 25.11
N LYS A 516 36.89 12.25 24.17
CA LYS A 516 38.27 12.75 23.98
C LYS A 516 38.66 13.79 25.02
N VAL A 517 37.67 14.43 25.66
CA VAL A 517 37.94 15.40 26.72
C VAL A 517 38.05 14.66 28.04
N LYS A 518 39.13 14.90 28.80
CA LYS A 518 39.33 14.34 30.17
C LYS A 518 38.29 14.98 31.09
N ASN A 519 37.13 14.32 31.27
CA ASN A 519 36.04 14.83 32.11
C ASN A 519 35.51 13.69 33.02
N ASN A 520 34.99 14.01 34.18
CA ASN A 520 34.40 13.05 35.14
C ASN A 520 33.21 12.26 34.59
N ASN A 521 32.61 12.71 33.50
CA ASN A 521 31.46 12.07 32.82
C ASN A 521 31.84 11.08 31.70
N ARG A 522 33.13 10.72 31.55
CA ARG A 522 33.62 9.85 30.48
C ARG A 522 32.90 8.50 30.36
N LYS A 523 32.60 7.85 31.51
CA LYS A 523 31.87 6.56 31.51
C LYS A 523 30.45 6.73 31.01
N LEU A 524 29.78 7.83 31.31
CA LEU A 524 28.43 8.12 30.87
C LEU A 524 28.39 8.40 29.36
N SER A 525 29.31 9.21 28.86
CA SER A 525 29.47 9.49 27.41
C SER A 525 29.80 8.21 26.62
N ALA A 526 30.57 7.28 27.18
CA ALA A 526 30.84 5.99 26.57
C ALA A 526 29.56 5.13 26.45
N ALA A 527 28.76 5.04 27.51
CA ALA A 527 27.49 4.31 27.48
C ALA A 527 26.50 4.90 26.44
N HIS A 528 26.40 6.22 26.35
CA HIS A 528 25.58 6.89 25.34
C HIS A 528 26.11 6.65 23.92
N ALA A 529 27.42 6.72 23.72
CA ALA A 529 28.02 6.44 22.42
C ALA A 529 27.74 4.99 21.96
N VAL A 530 27.84 4.01 22.87
CA VAL A 530 27.50 2.60 22.56
C VAL A 530 26.02 2.46 22.19
N SER A 531 25.12 3.05 22.98
CA SER A 531 23.69 2.99 22.67
C SER A 531 23.32 3.60 21.33
N ILE A 532 23.86 4.78 21.02
CA ILE A 532 23.60 5.46 19.73
C ILE A 532 24.23 4.68 18.57
N SER A 533 25.44 4.13 18.76
CA SER A 533 26.08 3.28 17.75
C SER A 533 25.25 2.04 17.46
N SER A 534 24.70 1.37 18.48
CA SER A 534 23.84 0.19 18.29
C SER A 534 22.58 0.53 17.49
N LYS A 535 21.93 1.67 17.76
CA LYS A 535 20.79 2.15 16.98
C LYS A 535 21.16 2.40 15.51
N ILE A 536 22.29 3.05 15.28
CA ILE A 536 22.79 3.30 13.93
C ILE A 536 23.10 1.98 13.21
N ILE A 537 23.74 1.02 13.87
CA ILE A 537 24.05 -0.30 13.28
C ILE A 537 22.76 -1.02 12.89
N ILE A 538 21.75 -1.06 13.76
CA ILE A 538 20.45 -1.67 13.43
C ILE A 538 19.84 -0.98 12.20
N CYS A 539 19.82 0.34 12.19
CA CYS A 539 19.31 1.09 11.05
C CYS A 539 20.12 0.83 9.77
N MET A 540 21.43 0.73 9.86
CA MET A 540 22.30 0.41 8.71
C MET A 540 22.07 -1.01 8.18
N LEU A 541 21.81 -1.98 9.04
CA LEU A 541 21.46 -3.33 8.62
C LEU A 541 20.13 -3.35 7.84
N VAL A 542 19.10 -2.64 8.33
CA VAL A 542 17.81 -2.54 7.61
C VAL A 542 17.97 -1.82 6.28
N LEU A 543 18.67 -0.69 6.25
CA LEU A 543 18.89 0.07 5.02
C LEU A 543 19.82 -0.69 4.06
N GLY A 544 20.81 -1.39 4.58
CA GLY A 544 21.73 -2.26 3.81
C GLY A 544 20.98 -3.42 3.16
N PHE A 545 20.00 -4.00 3.84
CA PHE A 545 19.12 -5.01 3.26
C PHE A 545 18.37 -4.47 2.03
N SER A 546 17.74 -3.32 2.16
CA SER A 546 16.98 -2.72 1.08
C SER A 546 17.85 -2.33 -0.12
N THR A 547 19.04 -1.82 0.14
CA THR A 547 19.98 -1.43 -0.94
C THR A 547 20.67 -2.63 -1.59
N SER A 548 20.93 -3.70 -0.84
CA SER A 548 21.44 -4.95 -1.41
C SER A 548 20.43 -5.57 -2.38
N ASN A 549 19.16 -5.50 -2.04
CA ASN A 549 18.08 -5.92 -2.92
C ASN A 549 18.14 -5.16 -4.25
N ALA A 550 18.16 -3.83 -4.20
CA ALA A 550 18.28 -3.00 -5.40
C ALA A 550 19.53 -3.34 -6.23
N ALA A 551 20.67 -3.51 -5.57
CA ALA A 551 21.93 -3.86 -6.25
C ALA A 551 21.86 -5.23 -6.93
N MET A 552 21.29 -6.24 -6.28
CA MET A 552 21.15 -7.58 -6.86
C MET A 552 20.25 -7.59 -8.08
N ILE A 553 19.13 -6.87 -8.00
CA ILE A 553 18.21 -6.69 -9.12
C ILE A 553 18.93 -6.09 -10.34
N MET A 554 19.60 -4.97 -10.10
CA MET A 554 20.30 -4.27 -11.17
C MET A 554 21.42 -5.15 -11.77
N LEU A 555 22.19 -5.85 -10.92
CA LEU A 555 23.26 -6.74 -11.37
C LEU A 555 22.73 -7.93 -12.17
N ASP A 556 21.65 -8.54 -11.72
CA ASP A 556 21.00 -9.64 -12.43
C ASP A 556 20.49 -9.17 -13.80
N SER A 557 19.83 -8.03 -13.86
CA SER A 557 19.38 -7.44 -15.10
C SER A 557 20.50 -7.08 -16.07
N LEU A 558 21.66 -6.63 -15.54
CA LEU A 558 22.83 -6.33 -16.38
C LEU A 558 23.53 -7.60 -16.87
N LYS A 559 23.57 -8.67 -16.05
CA LYS A 559 24.25 -9.92 -16.38
C LYS A 559 23.46 -10.77 -17.36
N ASN A 560 22.18 -10.92 -17.12
CA ASN A 560 21.32 -11.87 -17.80
C ASN A 560 20.43 -11.22 -18.87
N GLY A 561 20.37 -9.89 -18.92
CA GLY A 561 19.54 -9.14 -19.90
C GLY A 561 18.08 -9.57 -19.86
N ALA A 562 17.56 -9.98 -21.01
CA ALA A 562 16.19 -10.47 -21.14
C ALA A 562 15.96 -11.85 -20.48
N ASN A 563 17.02 -12.61 -20.18
CA ASN A 563 16.96 -13.92 -19.51
C ASN A 563 17.23 -13.82 -18.00
N SER A 564 17.15 -12.62 -17.43
CA SER A 564 17.31 -12.47 -15.98
C SER A 564 16.18 -13.18 -15.24
N THR A 565 16.44 -13.60 -14.00
CA THR A 565 15.38 -14.09 -13.09
C THR A 565 14.25 -13.08 -12.93
N PHE A 566 14.53 -11.82 -13.20
CA PHE A 566 13.55 -10.76 -13.35
C PHE A 566 12.61 -10.99 -14.52
N ASP A 567 13.11 -11.51 -15.64
CA ASP A 567 12.29 -11.81 -16.81
C ASP A 567 11.60 -13.17 -16.70
N ASN A 568 12.14 -14.13 -15.94
CA ASN A 568 11.49 -15.43 -15.72
C ASN A 568 10.20 -15.36 -14.90
N TYR A 569 10.01 -14.29 -14.12
CA TYR A 569 8.75 -14.03 -13.41
C TYR A 569 7.75 -13.18 -14.22
N TRP A 570 8.27 -12.46 -15.20
CA TRP A 570 7.49 -11.56 -16.03
C TRP A 570 7.84 -11.94 -17.45
N VAL A 571 7.02 -12.71 -18.02
CA VAL A 571 7.29 -13.29 -19.32
C VAL A 571 7.89 -12.31 -20.28
N SER A 572 9.02 -12.71 -20.77
CA SER A 572 9.88 -11.87 -21.57
C SER A 572 9.47 -11.73 -23.02
N ASP A 573 8.65 -12.63 -23.54
CA ASP A 573 8.41 -12.69 -24.98
C ASP A 573 6.94 -13.04 -25.23
N THR A 574 6.14 -12.05 -25.54
CA THR A 574 4.73 -12.18 -25.93
C THR A 574 4.49 -13.16 -27.09
N LYS A 575 5.54 -13.53 -27.81
CA LYS A 575 5.45 -14.46 -28.95
C LYS A 575 5.69 -15.92 -28.60
N LYS A 576 6.11 -16.22 -27.35
CA LYS A 576 6.47 -17.59 -26.94
C LYS A 576 5.79 -18.05 -25.66
N ASP A 577 4.82 -17.30 -25.16
CA ASP A 577 4.20 -17.58 -23.88
C ASP A 577 3.10 -18.63 -24.01
N PRO A 578 3.22 -19.74 -23.26
CA PRO A 578 2.19 -20.79 -23.28
C PRO A 578 0.83 -20.30 -22.81
N ASP A 579 0.78 -19.40 -21.81
CA ASP A 579 -0.49 -19.02 -21.19
C ASP A 579 -1.25 -17.95 -21.95
N TYR A 580 -0.55 -16.98 -22.53
CA TYR A 580 -1.19 -16.10 -23.50
C TYR A 580 -1.74 -16.93 -24.66
N THR A 581 -1.02 -17.97 -25.05
CA THR A 581 -1.48 -18.94 -26.05
C THR A 581 -2.77 -19.61 -25.60
N ARG A 582 -2.90 -20.03 -24.33
CA ARG A 582 -4.12 -20.67 -23.83
C ARG A 582 -5.34 -19.77 -23.86
N ILE A 583 -5.25 -18.55 -23.33
CA ILE A 583 -6.37 -17.59 -23.39
C ILE A 583 -6.72 -17.24 -24.85
N ASN A 584 -5.73 -17.11 -25.72
CA ASN A 584 -5.94 -16.91 -27.16
C ASN A 584 -6.61 -18.14 -27.81
N GLU A 585 -6.23 -19.36 -27.41
CA GLU A 585 -6.85 -20.59 -27.89
C GLU A 585 -8.33 -20.66 -27.49
N LEU A 586 -8.63 -20.38 -26.23
CA LEU A 586 -10.03 -20.30 -25.75
C LEU A 586 -10.83 -19.24 -26.51
N ALA A 587 -10.27 -18.05 -26.69
CA ALA A 587 -10.90 -16.98 -27.44
C ALA A 587 -11.10 -17.37 -28.91
N GLY A 588 -10.11 -18.02 -29.53
CA GLY A 588 -10.18 -18.56 -30.89
C GLY A 588 -11.20 -19.68 -31.05
N GLU A 589 -11.31 -20.58 -30.10
CA GLU A 589 -12.32 -21.65 -30.07
C GLU A 589 -13.75 -21.08 -30.01
N ILE A 590 -13.98 -20.12 -29.13
CA ILE A 590 -15.27 -19.43 -28.99
C ILE A 590 -15.62 -18.68 -30.29
N LYS A 591 -14.66 -17.95 -30.84
CA LYS A 591 -14.84 -17.20 -32.09
C LYS A 591 -15.10 -18.13 -33.27
N SER A 592 -14.30 -19.18 -33.44
CA SER A 592 -14.48 -20.18 -34.51
C SER A 592 -15.84 -20.88 -34.46
N TRP A 593 -16.31 -21.19 -33.23
CA TRP A 593 -17.65 -21.73 -33.04
C TRP A 593 -18.71 -20.68 -33.47
N SER A 594 -18.56 -19.45 -33.04
CA SER A 594 -19.45 -18.33 -33.33
C SER A 594 -19.63 -18.15 -34.85
N GLU A 595 -18.52 -18.16 -35.59
CA GLU A 595 -18.49 -17.97 -37.06
C GLU A 595 -19.14 -19.17 -37.82
N LYS A 596 -18.97 -20.40 -37.27
CA LYS A 596 -19.45 -21.62 -37.95
C LYS A 596 -20.89 -22.00 -37.61
N GLU A 597 -21.30 -21.80 -36.36
CA GLU A 597 -22.51 -22.37 -35.77
C GLU A 597 -23.48 -21.31 -35.24
N ASN A 598 -23.10 -20.03 -35.17
CA ASN A 598 -23.92 -18.95 -34.63
C ASN A 598 -24.01 -17.72 -35.56
N ASP A 599 -23.93 -17.94 -36.87
CA ASP A 599 -24.01 -16.86 -37.90
C ASP A 599 -23.04 -15.68 -37.65
N GLY A 600 -21.88 -15.96 -37.08
CA GLY A 600 -20.90 -14.94 -36.69
C GLY A 600 -21.31 -14.05 -35.53
N LYS A 601 -22.40 -14.37 -34.84
CA LYS A 601 -22.85 -13.63 -33.67
C LYS A 601 -22.10 -14.14 -32.44
N ASN A 602 -21.52 -13.22 -31.70
CA ASN A 602 -20.76 -13.54 -30.49
C ASN A 602 -21.68 -13.95 -29.35
N PRO A 603 -21.33 -15.04 -28.62
CA PRO A 603 -22.06 -15.44 -27.44
C PRO A 603 -21.78 -14.48 -26.27
N ARG A 604 -22.69 -14.42 -25.31
CA ARG A 604 -22.43 -13.77 -24.01
C ARG A 604 -21.46 -14.61 -23.21
N LEU A 605 -20.51 -13.99 -22.52
CA LEU A 605 -19.49 -14.68 -21.76
C LEU A 605 -19.78 -14.58 -20.26
N LEU A 606 -20.23 -15.68 -19.67
CA LEU A 606 -20.41 -15.87 -18.24
C LEU A 606 -19.24 -16.71 -17.69
N ILE A 607 -18.02 -16.26 -17.96
CA ILE A 607 -16.78 -16.97 -17.64
C ILE A 607 -15.81 -16.06 -16.90
N TYR A 608 -14.92 -16.63 -16.13
CA TYR A 608 -13.97 -15.86 -15.30
C TYR A 608 -13.10 -14.91 -16.15
N TRP A 609 -12.55 -15.36 -17.27
CA TRP A 609 -11.65 -14.58 -18.15
C TRP A 609 -12.36 -13.75 -19.21
N ALA A 610 -13.65 -13.44 -19.02
CA ALA A 610 -14.47 -12.80 -20.05
C ALA A 610 -13.87 -11.50 -20.60
N ALA A 611 -13.26 -10.66 -19.75
CA ALA A 611 -12.65 -9.40 -20.20
C ALA A 611 -11.46 -9.64 -21.15
N PHE A 612 -10.62 -10.65 -20.89
CA PHE A 612 -9.50 -10.99 -21.75
C PHE A 612 -9.98 -11.59 -23.10
N VAL A 613 -10.94 -12.51 -23.05
CA VAL A 613 -11.51 -13.11 -24.26
C VAL A 613 -12.17 -12.05 -25.14
N ASN A 614 -12.93 -11.13 -24.55
CA ASN A 614 -13.55 -10.03 -25.27
C ASN A 614 -12.53 -9.08 -25.88
N GLU A 615 -11.44 -8.78 -25.16
CA GLU A 615 -10.37 -7.94 -25.67
C GLU A 615 -9.66 -8.57 -26.86
N ILE A 616 -9.30 -9.85 -26.77
CA ILE A 616 -8.65 -10.61 -27.85
C ILE A 616 -9.54 -10.66 -29.10
N ASN A 617 -10.84 -10.85 -28.91
CA ASN A 617 -11.80 -10.89 -30.02
C ASN A 617 -12.24 -9.51 -30.51
N HIS A 618 -11.69 -8.43 -29.94
CA HIS A 618 -12.05 -7.03 -30.24
C HIS A 618 -13.54 -6.71 -30.03
N GLU A 619 -14.14 -7.32 -29.01
CA GLU A 619 -15.56 -7.21 -28.76
C GLU A 619 -15.90 -6.30 -27.59
N LYS A 620 -16.99 -5.56 -27.77
CA LYS A 620 -17.61 -4.78 -26.72
C LYS A 620 -18.84 -5.55 -26.25
N THR A 621 -18.72 -6.31 -25.16
CA THR A 621 -19.90 -6.96 -24.58
C THR A 621 -20.37 -6.14 -23.38
N ASN A 622 -21.68 -5.95 -23.28
CA ASN A 622 -22.31 -5.34 -22.12
C ASN A 622 -22.34 -6.30 -20.91
N TYR A 623 -21.98 -7.56 -21.13
CA TYR A 623 -22.08 -8.64 -20.15
C TYR A 623 -20.77 -9.40 -20.09
N SER A 624 -19.77 -8.79 -19.51
CA SER A 624 -18.63 -9.54 -19.04
C SER A 624 -18.86 -9.80 -17.56
N ALA A 625 -19.18 -11.02 -17.22
CA ALA A 625 -19.17 -11.44 -15.83
C ALA A 625 -17.78 -11.81 -15.43
N CYS A 626 -17.48 -11.71 -14.32
CA CYS A 626 -17.05 -12.35 -13.12
C CYS A 626 -15.72 -11.86 -12.67
N GLU A 627 -15.76 -10.88 -11.84
CA GLU A 627 -14.78 -10.79 -10.77
C GLU A 627 -15.22 -11.72 -9.64
N GLN A 628 -14.28 -12.29 -8.90
CA GLN A 628 -14.55 -13.17 -7.76
C GLN A 628 -15.56 -12.56 -6.76
N ILE A 629 -15.62 -11.23 -6.69
CA ILE A 629 -16.50 -10.45 -5.82
C ILE A 629 -17.95 -10.42 -6.31
N ASP A 630 -18.17 -10.48 -7.59
CA ASP A 630 -19.51 -10.51 -8.15
C ASP A 630 -20.27 -11.79 -7.71
N TRP A 631 -19.52 -12.85 -7.38
CA TRP A 631 -20.12 -14.11 -6.88
C TRP A 631 -20.38 -14.14 -5.38
N PHE A 632 -20.09 -13.09 -4.64
CA PHE A 632 -20.28 -13.08 -3.19
C PHE A 632 -21.73 -12.85 -2.77
N TYR A 633 -22.51 -12.21 -3.61
CA TYR A 633 -23.87 -11.77 -3.31
C TYR A 633 -24.89 -12.48 -4.18
N TYR A 634 -26.00 -12.93 -3.58
CA TYR A 634 -27.11 -13.54 -4.33
C TYR A 634 -27.64 -12.64 -5.44
N ASP A 635 -27.76 -11.33 -5.18
CA ASP A 635 -28.28 -10.40 -6.18
C ASP A 635 -27.33 -10.28 -7.38
N ASN A 636 -26.03 -10.35 -7.16
CA ASN A 636 -25.06 -10.38 -8.26
C ASN A 636 -25.20 -11.69 -9.05
N VAL A 637 -25.30 -12.84 -8.38
CA VAL A 637 -25.51 -14.13 -9.05
C VAL A 637 -26.79 -14.11 -9.89
N LYS A 638 -27.90 -13.54 -9.38
CA LYS A 638 -29.14 -13.37 -10.14
C LYS A 638 -28.96 -12.47 -11.34
N THR A 639 -28.25 -11.34 -11.19
CA THR A 639 -27.98 -10.41 -12.29
C THR A 639 -27.29 -11.10 -13.47
N TYR A 640 -26.40 -12.08 -13.20
CA TYR A 640 -25.81 -12.88 -14.26
C TYR A 640 -26.84 -13.75 -15.00
N VAL A 641 -27.75 -14.34 -14.26
CA VAL A 641 -28.81 -15.14 -14.86
C VAL A 641 -29.79 -14.26 -15.63
N ASP A 642 -30.08 -13.06 -15.11
CA ASP A 642 -30.92 -12.08 -15.81
C ASP A 642 -30.35 -11.69 -17.17
N CYS A 643 -29.02 -11.59 -17.30
CA CYS A 643 -28.37 -11.36 -18.57
C CYS A 643 -28.76 -12.41 -19.64
N ILE A 644 -29.00 -13.65 -19.24
CA ILE A 644 -29.45 -14.70 -20.17
C ILE A 644 -30.88 -14.44 -20.63
N ASN A 645 -31.71 -13.88 -19.74
CA ASN A 645 -33.12 -13.65 -20.01
C ASN A 645 -33.41 -12.37 -20.83
N ASP A 646 -32.48 -11.38 -20.78
CA ASP A 646 -32.67 -10.10 -21.45
C ASP A 646 -32.75 -10.23 -22.97
N ASP A 647 -32.00 -11.19 -23.56
CA ASP A 647 -32.10 -11.50 -24.97
C ASP A 647 -32.04 -13.04 -25.17
N LYS A 648 -33.19 -13.64 -25.22
CA LYS A 648 -33.36 -15.08 -25.40
C LYS A 648 -32.94 -15.60 -26.78
N THR A 649 -32.51 -14.72 -27.67
CA THR A 649 -32.08 -15.08 -29.04
C THR A 649 -30.56 -15.22 -29.14
N GLN A 650 -29.80 -14.82 -28.13
CA GLN A 650 -28.34 -14.86 -28.13
C GLN A 650 -27.82 -16.10 -27.40
N ALA A 651 -26.82 -16.74 -27.97
CA ALA A 651 -26.06 -17.80 -27.30
C ALA A 651 -25.24 -17.26 -26.11
N PHE A 652 -24.90 -18.11 -25.16
CA PHE A 652 -24.00 -17.77 -24.08
C PHE A 652 -23.00 -18.89 -23.77
N VAL A 653 -21.87 -18.52 -23.19
CA VAL A 653 -20.83 -19.43 -22.68
C VAL A 653 -20.75 -19.28 -21.17
N ILE A 654 -20.72 -20.39 -20.46
CA ILE A 654 -20.57 -20.44 -19.00
C ILE A 654 -19.49 -21.47 -18.63
N ASP A 655 -18.62 -21.14 -17.69
CA ASP A 655 -17.63 -22.08 -17.17
C ASP A 655 -18.17 -22.94 -16.03
N THR A 656 -17.43 -23.99 -15.68
CA THR A 656 -17.80 -24.94 -14.62
C THR A 656 -18.01 -24.24 -13.29
N GLN A 657 -17.18 -23.24 -12.94
CA GLN A 657 -17.28 -22.55 -11.66
C GLN A 657 -18.55 -21.69 -11.58
N ALA A 658 -18.83 -20.92 -12.61
CA ALA A 658 -20.03 -20.12 -12.71
C ALA A 658 -21.28 -20.97 -12.67
N LEU A 659 -21.28 -22.07 -13.43
CA LEU A 659 -22.39 -23.00 -13.49
C LEU A 659 -22.68 -23.66 -12.13
N SER A 660 -21.63 -24.12 -11.43
CA SER A 660 -21.77 -24.69 -10.08
C SER A 660 -22.38 -23.69 -9.11
N LYS A 661 -21.84 -22.46 -9.05
CA LYS A 661 -22.32 -21.40 -8.14
C LYS A 661 -23.77 -21.02 -8.41
N ILE A 662 -24.14 -20.82 -9.66
CA ILE A 662 -25.51 -20.47 -10.02
C ILE A 662 -26.47 -21.64 -9.67
N SER A 663 -26.07 -22.87 -9.99
CA SER A 663 -26.89 -24.05 -9.72
C SER A 663 -27.10 -24.31 -8.24
N GLU A 664 -26.09 -24.03 -7.41
CA GLU A 664 -26.19 -24.21 -5.96
C GLU A 664 -26.95 -23.07 -5.27
N CYS A 665 -26.71 -21.84 -5.69
CA CYS A 665 -27.24 -20.66 -5.02
C CYS A 665 -28.64 -20.26 -5.49
N CYS A 666 -28.95 -20.49 -6.77
CA CYS A 666 -30.21 -20.08 -7.39
C CYS A 666 -30.74 -21.12 -8.37
N PRO A 667 -30.96 -22.40 -7.94
CA PRO A 667 -31.28 -23.50 -8.83
C PRO A 667 -32.54 -23.27 -9.64
N ASP A 668 -33.64 -22.85 -9.01
CA ASP A 668 -34.90 -22.58 -9.69
C ASP A 668 -34.80 -21.46 -10.72
N TYR A 669 -34.02 -20.44 -10.38
CA TYR A 669 -33.79 -19.30 -11.24
C TYR A 669 -32.94 -19.67 -12.46
N TRP A 670 -31.94 -20.53 -12.26
CA TRP A 670 -31.14 -21.10 -13.34
C TRP A 670 -31.97 -21.98 -14.28
N GLN A 671 -32.78 -22.91 -13.73
CA GLN A 671 -33.62 -23.78 -14.53
C GLN A 671 -34.61 -22.99 -15.38
N GLU A 672 -35.20 -21.92 -14.83
CA GLU A 672 -36.11 -21.07 -15.59
C GLU A 672 -35.38 -20.33 -16.71
N ALA A 673 -34.14 -19.82 -16.47
CA ALA A 673 -33.36 -19.12 -17.46
C ALA A 673 -32.94 -20.00 -18.63
N VAL A 674 -32.56 -21.27 -18.38
CA VAL A 674 -32.02 -22.15 -19.42
C VAL A 674 -33.08 -23.03 -20.10
N LYS A 675 -34.34 -22.99 -19.67
CA LYS A 675 -35.39 -23.83 -20.25
C LYS A 675 -35.59 -23.64 -21.78
N ASN A 676 -35.22 -22.47 -22.31
CA ASN A 676 -35.29 -22.14 -23.72
C ASN A 676 -33.96 -22.32 -24.47
N TYR A 677 -32.99 -22.98 -23.82
CA TYR A 677 -31.66 -23.19 -24.38
C TYR A 677 -31.31 -24.66 -24.42
N ARG A 678 -30.49 -25.05 -25.37
CA ARG A 678 -29.86 -26.36 -25.45
C ARG A 678 -28.35 -26.24 -25.39
N LEU A 679 -27.67 -27.20 -24.82
CA LEU A 679 -26.22 -27.30 -24.87
C LEU A 679 -25.81 -27.63 -26.33
N ALA A 680 -24.98 -26.75 -26.91
CA ALA A 680 -24.49 -26.90 -28.27
C ALA A 680 -23.07 -27.50 -28.32
N LYS A 681 -22.17 -27.04 -27.44
CA LYS A 681 -20.78 -27.50 -27.41
C LYS A 681 -20.24 -27.44 -25.98
N VAL A 682 -19.31 -28.34 -25.68
CA VAL A 682 -18.44 -28.27 -24.49
C VAL A 682 -17.00 -28.09 -24.96
N ILE A 683 -16.36 -27.06 -24.52
CA ILE A 683 -14.93 -26.82 -24.72
C ILE A 683 -14.22 -27.28 -23.45
N LYS A 684 -13.29 -28.20 -23.56
CA LYS A 684 -12.43 -28.65 -22.47
C LYS A 684 -11.13 -27.88 -22.52
N TRP A 685 -10.74 -27.30 -21.43
CA TRP A 685 -9.60 -26.42 -21.39
C TRP A 685 -8.89 -26.50 -20.04
N ASP A 686 -7.56 -26.54 -20.06
CA ASP A 686 -6.73 -26.48 -18.86
C ASP A 686 -6.64 -25.03 -18.37
N ASP A 687 -7.35 -24.72 -17.31
CA ASP A 687 -7.41 -23.36 -16.77
C ASP A 687 -6.24 -23.08 -15.82
N ILE A 688 -5.66 -21.88 -15.96
CA ILE A 688 -4.64 -21.34 -15.06
C ILE A 688 -5.21 -21.14 -13.65
N SER A 689 -6.49 -20.80 -13.55
CA SER A 689 -7.15 -20.40 -12.31
C SER A 689 -7.50 -21.57 -11.37
N ALA A 690 -7.62 -22.76 -11.90
CA ALA A 690 -7.95 -23.96 -11.11
C ALA A 690 -7.09 -25.14 -11.55
N PRO A 691 -6.46 -25.87 -10.64
CA PRO A 691 -5.74 -27.08 -10.98
C PRO A 691 -6.74 -28.13 -11.49
N GLY A 692 -6.71 -28.39 -12.80
CA GLY A 692 -7.54 -29.36 -13.48
C GLY A 692 -8.22 -28.83 -14.74
N GLU A 693 -8.78 -29.76 -15.50
CA GLU A 693 -9.50 -29.47 -16.73
C GLU A 693 -10.80 -28.70 -16.41
N GLN A 694 -10.94 -27.49 -16.97
CA GLN A 694 -12.17 -26.71 -16.89
C GLN A 694 -13.03 -26.97 -18.13
N GLU A 695 -14.32 -26.97 -17.97
CA GLU A 695 -15.26 -27.08 -19.06
C GLU A 695 -16.01 -25.77 -19.28
N TYR A 696 -16.12 -25.38 -20.53
CA TYR A 696 -16.87 -24.21 -20.98
C TYR A 696 -18.05 -24.69 -21.80
N TYR A 697 -19.23 -24.42 -21.31
CA TYR A 697 -20.51 -24.89 -21.89
C TYR A 697 -21.11 -23.80 -22.75
N ILE A 698 -21.32 -24.08 -24.03
CA ILE A 698 -21.96 -23.14 -24.96
C ILE A 698 -23.43 -23.56 -25.09
N PHE A 699 -24.30 -22.65 -24.71
CA PHE A 699 -25.73 -22.79 -24.83
C PHE A 699 -26.28 -21.96 -25.98
N VAL A 700 -27.16 -22.51 -26.79
CA VAL A 700 -27.87 -21.83 -27.87
C VAL A 700 -29.38 -21.84 -27.65
N PRO A 701 -30.10 -20.81 -28.09
CA PRO A 701 -31.54 -20.79 -28.01
C PRO A 701 -32.15 -21.98 -28.76
N ILE A 702 -33.19 -22.56 -28.20
CA ILE A 702 -34.02 -23.55 -28.89
C ILE A 702 -34.84 -22.76 -29.92
N GLN A 703 -34.52 -22.95 -31.20
CA GLN A 703 -35.34 -22.35 -32.25
C GLN A 703 -36.77 -22.90 -32.14
N LYS A 704 -37.74 -22.00 -31.97
CA LYS A 704 -39.16 -22.37 -31.98
C LYS A 704 -39.62 -22.64 -33.36
#